data_7cc0288ea3117cca9e1accd5d36cccd4
#
_entry.id   7cc0288ea3117cca9e1accd5d36cccd4
#
_cell.length_a   1.000
_cell.length_b   1.000
_cell.length_c   1.000
_cell.angle_alpha   90.00
_cell.angle_beta   90.00
_cell.angle_gamma   90.00
#
_symmetry.space_group_name_H-M   'P 1'
#
loop_
_entity.id
_entity.type
_entity.pdbx_description
1 polymer ?
#
loop_
_entity_poly.entity_id
_entity_poly.type
_entity_poly.pdbx_seq_one_letter_code
_entity_poly.pdbx_strand_id
1 'polypeptide(L)'
;PGNRTLVAWLLCCLLAVVFVKFADPPEKWFRQKAAYYFTTNKFLFFAADNISYFSNLHEFDASKLSKEQLAAEIDFYQQHQPFHYTSKEYPLLHADSSQDVLGNFFNLGSTPPNIVILVVEGLSRDFSGDKAYAGSFTPFLDSLSKHSLAWDNFLSTAPGTFAAHPAISGSLPYGKRGFSLINVMPDHLSLIKILRANGYHTKFLIGFNPDFDNMGGYMRLQGTDMILSKYPSKYKEMGVGSEGWSMGYPDDALFNRSFEVMDSLPRQPYLNIYHTATTHMPYLFDQQHAYEKKFDQKMKTIPDSVKLKKTLKETRQVLVTYMFADDCFRDFFAKYAKRPDYRNTIFFITGDHHIGSFPSTCGIDDYHVPLIVYSPMLKAPHKFYSVNTHNNLAPTISTLVLKNYALPYKPKEVHWLCDVMDTATGFRNIHSMPFMEWSREMTDYIWHGYYLSGTELYKMTPDLLEEKTDNDSVKQHMTRLLNNFKLINSYVCDNNKVFPAAQLRLADKRDLLLDYLDPATHSYFTRSSDTTLMPEFRIPMQYKYLYVELSAEINLRTPGLEDQPSFRMAMIDTLKQGRNFVFWTHHNITQITKGDYIEKQWNPVSTNDMFTLSDYRQYRNMIFDLSFYTQVLPMNLQMRNLKLKLFGVK
;
A
#
# COMPACT_ATOMS: atom_id res chain seq x y z
N PRO A 1 37.99 -9.34 38.81
CA PRO A 1 37.56 -10.72 38.70
C PRO A 1 38.56 -11.49 37.85
N GLY A 2 39.08 -12.64 38.41
CA GLY A 2 40.08 -13.43 37.69
C GLY A 2 39.46 -14.05 36.41
N ASN A 3 40.30 -14.37 35.43
CA ASN A 3 39.90 -14.95 34.13
C ASN A 3 38.92 -16.13 34.29
N ARG A 4 39.02 -16.93 35.37
CA ARG A 4 38.14 -18.05 35.68
C ARG A 4 36.70 -17.59 35.99
N THR A 5 36.53 -16.48 36.70
CA THR A 5 35.20 -15.91 37.02
C THR A 5 34.53 -15.35 35.76
N LEU A 6 35.31 -14.70 34.88
CA LEU A 6 34.82 -14.19 33.59
C LEU A 6 34.35 -15.34 32.67
N VAL A 7 35.17 -16.42 32.57
CA VAL A 7 34.83 -17.61 31.79
C VAL A 7 33.61 -18.30 32.35
N ALA A 8 33.48 -18.48 33.68
CA ALA A 8 32.31 -19.05 34.30
C ALA A 8 31.04 -18.20 34.02
N TRP A 9 31.19 -16.88 34.13
CA TRP A 9 30.07 -15.97 33.84
C TRP A 9 29.64 -16.03 32.37
N LEU A 10 30.56 -16.04 31.42
CA LEU A 10 30.28 -16.19 29.99
C LEU A 10 29.60 -17.54 29.68
N LEU A 11 30.07 -18.63 30.36
CA LEU A 11 29.45 -19.97 30.22
C LEU A 11 28.01 -19.98 30.77
N CYS A 12 27.77 -19.33 31.91
CA CYS A 12 26.42 -19.20 32.46
C CYS A 12 25.50 -18.37 31.54
N CYS A 13 26.00 -17.29 30.96
CA CYS A 13 25.25 -16.50 29.97
C CYS A 13 24.94 -17.32 28.72
N LEU A 14 25.92 -18.07 28.20
CA LEU A 14 25.71 -18.95 27.04
C LEU A 14 24.68 -20.05 27.33
N LEU A 15 24.78 -20.70 28.50
CA LEU A 15 23.82 -21.71 28.94
C LEU A 15 22.42 -21.10 29.13
N ALA A 16 22.33 -19.90 29.69
CA ALA A 16 21.05 -19.20 29.81
C ALA A 16 20.42 -18.92 28.45
N VAL A 17 21.20 -18.42 27.47
CA VAL A 17 20.73 -18.18 26.09
C VAL A 17 20.26 -19.48 25.42
N VAL A 18 21.03 -20.57 25.58
CA VAL A 18 20.65 -21.89 25.04
C VAL A 18 19.37 -22.39 25.72
N PHE A 19 19.30 -22.31 27.04
CA PHE A 19 18.11 -22.77 27.79
C PHE A 19 16.86 -21.97 27.41
N VAL A 20 16.98 -20.66 27.26
CA VAL A 20 15.87 -19.78 26.86
C VAL A 20 15.40 -20.12 25.44
N LYS A 21 16.32 -20.46 24.52
CA LYS A 21 15.95 -20.90 23.16
C LYS A 21 15.14 -22.22 23.16
N PHE A 22 15.45 -23.14 24.09
CA PHE A 22 14.67 -24.38 24.28
C PHE A 22 13.35 -24.14 25.02
N ALA A 23 13.20 -23.04 25.73
CA ALA A 23 11.98 -22.65 26.43
C ALA A 23 10.98 -21.92 25.53
N ASP A 24 11.39 -21.43 24.37
CA ASP A 24 10.46 -20.85 23.40
C ASP A 24 9.52 -21.94 22.84
N PRO A 25 8.21 -21.69 22.88
CA PRO A 25 7.27 -22.66 22.35
C PRO A 25 7.45 -22.81 20.83
N PRO A 26 7.37 -24.03 20.28
CA PRO A 26 7.47 -24.22 18.85
C PRO A 26 6.42 -23.43 18.07
N GLU A 27 6.80 -22.75 16.98
CA GLU A 27 5.89 -21.97 16.12
C GLU A 27 4.64 -22.77 15.70
N LYS A 28 4.81 -24.06 15.41
CA LYS A 28 3.71 -24.98 15.07
C LYS A 28 2.60 -25.12 16.11
N TRP A 29 2.80 -24.64 17.35
CA TRP A 29 1.77 -24.63 18.39
C TRP A 29 0.81 -23.45 18.25
N PHE A 30 1.18 -22.46 17.45
CA PHE A 30 0.40 -21.25 17.24
C PHE A 30 -0.27 -21.32 15.86
N ARG A 31 -1.55 -20.97 15.84
CA ARG A 31 -2.30 -20.82 14.57
C ARG A 31 -2.01 -19.49 13.88
N GLN A 32 -1.48 -18.52 14.62
CA GLN A 32 -1.11 -17.20 14.13
C GLN A 32 0.37 -16.96 14.39
N LYS A 33 1.11 -16.58 13.34
CA LYS A 33 2.50 -16.13 13.47
C LYS A 33 2.61 -14.93 14.43
N ALA A 34 1.65 -13.99 14.40
CA ALA A 34 1.61 -12.86 15.33
C ALA A 34 1.55 -13.35 16.79
N ALA A 35 0.69 -14.34 17.13
CA ALA A 35 0.62 -14.89 18.47
C ALA A 35 1.92 -15.59 18.90
N TYR A 36 2.57 -16.28 17.98
CA TYR A 36 3.92 -16.81 18.19
C TYR A 36 4.92 -15.70 18.53
N TYR A 37 4.99 -14.66 17.71
CA TYR A 37 5.90 -13.53 17.94
C TYR A 37 5.62 -12.79 19.25
N PHE A 38 4.37 -12.72 19.71
CA PHE A 38 4.03 -12.15 21.01
C PHE A 38 4.50 -12.99 22.19
N THR A 39 4.59 -14.31 22.03
CA THR A 39 4.96 -15.27 23.08
C THR A 39 6.43 -15.63 23.13
N THR A 40 7.17 -15.38 22.04
CA THR A 40 8.63 -15.60 21.97
C THR A 40 9.38 -14.67 22.90
N ASN A 41 10.54 -15.12 23.38
CA ASN A 41 11.43 -14.28 24.17
C ASN A 41 11.92 -13.08 23.34
N LYS A 42 11.54 -11.88 23.73
CA LYS A 42 11.82 -10.64 22.98
C LYS A 42 13.32 -10.39 22.79
N PHE A 43 14.16 -10.77 23.76
CA PHE A 43 15.62 -10.62 23.63
C PHE A 43 16.19 -11.58 22.59
N LEU A 44 15.78 -12.84 22.59
CA LEU A 44 16.22 -13.81 21.57
C LEU A 44 15.65 -13.45 20.19
N PHE A 45 14.40 -13.04 20.12
CA PHE A 45 13.80 -12.55 18.89
C PHE A 45 14.61 -11.36 18.34
N PHE A 46 14.89 -10.35 19.19
CA PHE A 46 15.69 -9.20 18.81
C PHE A 46 17.12 -9.59 18.40
N ALA A 47 17.77 -10.51 19.13
CA ALA A 47 19.10 -10.98 18.77
C ALA A 47 19.11 -11.76 17.46
N ALA A 48 18.13 -12.66 17.26
CA ALA A 48 18.00 -13.44 16.04
C ALA A 48 17.66 -12.54 14.83
N ASP A 49 16.76 -11.58 15.03
CA ASP A 49 16.37 -10.60 14.02
C ASP A 49 17.55 -9.73 13.60
N ASN A 50 18.35 -9.24 14.58
CA ASN A 50 19.59 -8.50 14.27
C ASN A 50 20.63 -9.37 13.54
N ILE A 51 20.85 -10.63 13.97
CA ILE A 51 21.76 -11.55 13.29
C ILE A 51 21.26 -11.81 11.87
N SER A 52 19.97 -12.08 11.70
CA SER A 52 19.34 -12.24 10.39
C SER A 52 19.47 -10.97 9.55
N TYR A 53 19.16 -9.82 10.12
CA TYR A 53 19.32 -8.52 9.48
C TYR A 53 20.75 -8.31 8.99
N PHE A 54 21.76 -8.48 9.86
CA PHE A 54 23.17 -8.30 9.48
C PHE A 54 23.72 -9.40 8.57
N SER A 55 23.21 -10.62 8.63
CA SER A 55 23.60 -11.71 7.73
C SER A 55 22.90 -11.63 6.37
N ASN A 56 21.64 -11.17 6.33
CA ASN A 56 20.80 -11.10 5.13
C ASN A 56 20.81 -9.72 4.44
N LEU A 57 21.44 -8.71 5.08
CA LEU A 57 21.57 -7.34 4.54
C LEU A 57 22.02 -7.30 3.07
N HIS A 58 22.51 -8.40 2.55
CA HIS A 58 23.17 -8.48 1.27
C HIS A 58 22.74 -9.67 0.40
N GLU A 59 21.88 -10.55 0.87
CA GLU A 59 21.57 -11.79 0.16
C GLU A 59 20.84 -11.54 -1.17
N PHE A 60 20.01 -10.47 -1.22
CA PHE A 60 19.25 -10.10 -2.42
C PHE A 60 19.59 -8.69 -2.92
N ASP A 61 20.82 -8.24 -2.71
CA ASP A 61 21.32 -6.96 -3.20
C ASP A 61 21.90 -7.13 -4.62
N ALA A 62 21.14 -6.69 -5.61
CA ALA A 62 21.54 -6.75 -7.02
C ALA A 62 22.82 -5.95 -7.33
N SER A 63 23.21 -4.99 -6.49
CA SER A 63 24.44 -4.19 -6.67
C SER A 63 25.72 -5.01 -6.48
N LYS A 64 25.62 -6.18 -5.86
CA LYS A 64 26.75 -7.10 -5.64
C LYS A 64 26.97 -8.10 -6.76
N LEU A 65 26.01 -8.18 -7.70
CA LEU A 65 26.14 -9.06 -8.84
C LEU A 65 27.03 -8.44 -9.92
N SER A 66 27.81 -9.28 -10.61
CA SER A 66 28.43 -8.86 -11.86
C SER A 66 27.34 -8.56 -12.92
N LYS A 67 27.68 -7.85 -13.98
CA LYS A 67 26.73 -7.57 -15.06
C LYS A 67 26.20 -8.86 -15.72
N GLU A 68 27.06 -9.86 -15.84
CA GLU A 68 26.72 -11.17 -16.40
C GLU A 68 25.77 -11.95 -15.48
N GLN A 69 26.03 -11.92 -14.17
CA GLN A 69 25.15 -12.55 -13.18
C GLN A 69 23.78 -11.87 -13.16
N LEU A 70 23.73 -10.54 -13.14
CA LEU A 70 22.47 -9.80 -13.19
C LEU A 70 21.70 -10.09 -14.49
N ALA A 71 22.37 -10.13 -15.63
CA ALA A 71 21.76 -10.49 -16.91
C ALA A 71 21.14 -11.90 -16.86
N ALA A 72 21.82 -12.88 -16.28
CA ALA A 72 21.31 -14.23 -16.11
C ALA A 72 20.07 -14.27 -15.20
N GLU A 73 20.04 -13.48 -14.13
CA GLU A 73 18.88 -13.40 -13.23
C GLU A 73 17.68 -12.72 -13.93
N ILE A 74 17.92 -11.70 -14.75
CA ILE A 74 16.87 -11.05 -15.56
C ILE A 74 16.33 -12.04 -16.60
N ASP A 75 17.20 -12.80 -17.28
CA ASP A 75 16.79 -13.82 -18.23
C ASP A 75 15.94 -14.91 -17.57
N PHE A 76 16.37 -15.39 -16.40
CA PHE A 76 15.61 -16.37 -15.64
C PHE A 76 14.21 -15.84 -15.28
N TYR A 77 14.12 -14.61 -14.75
CA TYR A 77 12.84 -13.99 -14.42
C TYR A 77 11.91 -13.94 -15.62
N GLN A 78 12.40 -13.37 -16.75
CA GLN A 78 11.59 -13.15 -17.94
C GLN A 78 11.15 -14.46 -18.63
N GLN A 79 11.90 -15.54 -18.48
CA GLN A 79 11.52 -16.86 -19.00
C GLN A 79 10.45 -17.58 -18.16
N HIS A 80 10.29 -17.21 -16.89
CA HIS A 80 9.37 -17.87 -15.96
C HIS A 80 8.09 -17.07 -15.70
N GLN A 81 7.88 -15.95 -16.42
CA GLN A 81 6.67 -15.15 -16.37
C GLN A 81 5.94 -15.18 -17.72
N PRO A 82 4.60 -15.04 -17.77
CA PRO A 82 3.82 -15.24 -18.99
C PRO A 82 3.80 -14.01 -19.94
N PHE A 83 4.79 -13.12 -19.88
CA PHE A 83 4.78 -11.86 -20.62
C PHE A 83 5.80 -11.81 -21.76
N HIS A 84 5.53 -10.99 -22.77
CA HIS A 84 6.47 -10.64 -23.83
C HIS A 84 7.31 -9.44 -23.41
N TYR A 85 8.41 -9.69 -22.72
CA TYR A 85 9.34 -8.67 -22.27
C TYR A 85 10.07 -7.99 -23.42
N THR A 86 10.21 -6.66 -23.32
CA THR A 86 10.77 -5.81 -24.39
C THR A 86 12.11 -5.21 -24.00
N SER A 87 12.52 -5.32 -22.74
CA SER A 87 13.74 -4.69 -22.23
C SER A 87 14.45 -5.56 -21.20
N LYS A 88 15.78 -5.58 -21.26
CA LYS A 88 16.63 -6.09 -20.17
C LYS A 88 17.01 -5.00 -19.19
N GLU A 89 17.07 -3.75 -19.63
CA GLU A 89 17.33 -2.59 -18.76
C GLU A 89 16.18 -2.33 -17.80
N TYR A 90 14.94 -2.60 -18.24
CA TYR A 90 13.71 -2.52 -17.46
C TYR A 90 13.09 -3.91 -17.37
N PRO A 91 13.53 -4.76 -16.45
CA PRO A 91 13.19 -6.20 -16.44
C PRO A 91 11.70 -6.50 -16.36
N LEU A 92 10.90 -5.60 -15.82
CA LEU A 92 9.45 -5.75 -15.71
C LEU A 92 8.70 -5.25 -16.96
N LEU A 93 9.38 -4.53 -17.87
CA LEU A 93 8.73 -3.91 -19.02
C LEU A 93 8.36 -4.95 -20.08
N HIS A 94 7.08 -5.04 -20.42
CA HIS A 94 6.55 -5.97 -21.41
C HIS A 94 5.47 -5.31 -22.28
N ALA A 95 5.23 -5.88 -23.47
CA ALA A 95 4.14 -5.43 -24.32
C ALA A 95 2.78 -5.59 -23.62
N ASP A 96 1.89 -4.60 -23.75
CA ASP A 96 0.51 -4.72 -23.28
C ASP A 96 -0.32 -5.58 -24.25
N SER A 97 -0.37 -6.88 -23.97
CA SER A 97 -1.16 -7.87 -24.69
C SER A 97 -2.47 -8.24 -23.98
N SER A 98 -2.79 -7.59 -22.88
CA SER A 98 -3.94 -7.88 -22.03
C SER A 98 -5.26 -7.82 -22.80
N GLN A 99 -6.14 -8.78 -22.54
CA GLN A 99 -7.47 -8.87 -23.13
C GLN A 99 -8.54 -8.42 -22.13
N ASP A 100 -9.61 -7.79 -22.64
CA ASP A 100 -10.73 -7.41 -21.79
C ASP A 100 -11.51 -8.64 -21.34
N VAL A 101 -11.45 -8.94 -20.04
CA VAL A 101 -12.14 -10.08 -19.41
C VAL A 101 -13.45 -9.68 -18.73
N LEU A 102 -13.70 -8.37 -18.55
CA LEU A 102 -14.89 -7.88 -17.84
C LEU A 102 -15.96 -7.31 -18.73
N GLY A 103 -15.64 -6.70 -19.87
CA GLY A 103 -16.58 -5.97 -20.71
C GLY A 103 -17.79 -6.78 -21.13
N ASN A 104 -17.60 -8.07 -21.38
CA ASN A 104 -18.68 -8.98 -21.78
C ASN A 104 -19.75 -9.19 -20.70
N PHE A 105 -19.46 -8.91 -19.45
CA PHE A 105 -20.42 -9.02 -18.35
C PHE A 105 -21.29 -7.77 -18.20
N PHE A 106 -20.95 -6.66 -18.85
CA PHE A 106 -21.67 -5.39 -18.69
C PHE A 106 -22.38 -4.95 -19.98
N ASN A 107 -23.47 -4.23 -19.82
CA ASN A 107 -24.11 -3.44 -20.86
C ASN A 107 -23.42 -2.07 -20.93
N LEU A 108 -22.21 -2.03 -21.48
CA LEU A 108 -21.42 -0.80 -21.57
C LEU A 108 -22.09 0.23 -22.49
N GLY A 109 -22.18 1.49 -22.05
CA GLY A 109 -22.70 2.59 -22.85
C GLY A 109 -21.65 3.16 -23.81
N SER A 110 -22.00 4.24 -24.52
CA SER A 110 -21.09 4.93 -25.44
C SER A 110 -20.05 5.81 -24.74
N THR A 111 -20.25 6.14 -23.47
CA THR A 111 -19.33 6.94 -22.66
C THR A 111 -18.57 6.05 -21.69
N PRO A 112 -17.27 6.32 -21.45
CA PRO A 112 -16.50 5.56 -20.48
C PRO A 112 -17.15 5.56 -19.10
N PRO A 113 -17.20 4.41 -18.39
CA PRO A 113 -17.83 4.33 -17.09
C PRO A 113 -17.02 5.05 -16.01
N ASN A 114 -17.69 5.55 -15.00
CA ASN A 114 -17.03 5.95 -13.76
C ASN A 114 -16.55 4.69 -13.04
N ILE A 115 -15.38 4.77 -12.43
CA ILE A 115 -14.78 3.69 -11.65
C ILE A 115 -14.71 4.11 -10.19
N VAL A 116 -15.24 3.26 -9.32
CA VAL A 116 -15.19 3.43 -7.86
C VAL A 116 -14.51 2.22 -7.26
N ILE A 117 -13.39 2.42 -6.56
CA ILE A 117 -12.67 1.37 -5.84
C ILE A 117 -12.85 1.64 -4.34
N LEU A 118 -13.48 0.71 -3.65
CA LEU A 118 -13.73 0.76 -2.21
C LEU A 118 -12.78 -0.23 -1.53
N VAL A 119 -11.70 0.30 -0.97
CA VAL A 119 -10.72 -0.46 -0.20
C VAL A 119 -11.14 -0.41 1.26
N VAL A 120 -11.52 -1.55 1.81
CA VAL A 120 -12.12 -1.66 3.14
C VAL A 120 -11.08 -2.16 4.12
N GLU A 121 -10.76 -1.35 5.11
CA GLU A 121 -9.78 -1.67 6.16
C GLU A 121 -10.07 -3.04 6.78
N GLY A 122 -9.09 -3.94 6.69
CA GLY A 122 -9.10 -5.27 7.29
C GLY A 122 -10.24 -6.21 6.86
N LEU A 123 -10.99 -5.96 5.76
CA LEU A 123 -12.11 -6.80 5.35
C LEU A 123 -11.65 -8.19 4.91
N SER A 124 -11.88 -9.17 5.76
CA SER A 124 -11.44 -10.56 5.59
C SER A 124 -12.59 -11.50 5.19
N ARG A 125 -12.21 -12.58 4.49
CA ARG A 125 -13.15 -13.67 4.16
C ARG A 125 -13.67 -14.44 5.39
N ASP A 126 -12.99 -14.37 6.54
CA ASP A 126 -13.33 -15.10 7.74
C ASP A 126 -14.76 -14.84 8.24
N PHE A 127 -15.24 -13.61 8.06
CA PHE A 127 -16.56 -13.15 8.53
C PHE A 127 -17.32 -12.35 7.47
N SER A 128 -16.96 -12.51 6.20
CA SER A 128 -17.66 -11.94 5.05
C SER A 128 -17.92 -13.02 3.99
N GLY A 129 -19.16 -13.08 3.48
CA GLY A 129 -19.59 -14.00 2.44
C GLY A 129 -20.09 -15.36 2.92
N ASP A 130 -20.56 -16.16 1.98
CA ASP A 130 -21.26 -17.44 2.24
C ASP A 130 -20.36 -18.49 2.92
N LYS A 131 -19.03 -18.42 2.70
CA LYS A 131 -18.04 -19.36 3.23
C LYS A 131 -17.29 -18.81 4.44
N ALA A 132 -17.76 -17.73 5.05
CA ALA A 132 -17.16 -17.18 6.24
C ALA A 132 -17.20 -18.21 7.38
N TYR A 133 -16.04 -18.76 7.76
CA TYR A 133 -15.96 -19.83 8.76
C TYR A 133 -16.39 -19.38 10.17
N ALA A 134 -16.30 -18.08 10.43
CA ALA A 134 -16.79 -17.43 11.64
C ALA A 134 -18.28 -17.05 11.58
N GLY A 135 -18.93 -17.25 10.42
CA GLY A 135 -20.22 -16.68 10.07
C GLY A 135 -20.09 -15.23 9.61
N SER A 136 -20.96 -14.82 8.69
CA SER A 136 -20.87 -13.46 8.14
C SER A 136 -21.33 -12.39 9.12
N PHE A 137 -20.58 -11.29 9.19
CA PHE A 137 -20.89 -10.06 9.92
C PHE A 137 -21.15 -8.88 8.97
N THR A 138 -21.21 -9.16 7.64
CA THR A 138 -21.42 -8.18 6.57
C THR A 138 -22.62 -8.56 5.70
N PRO A 139 -23.86 -8.63 6.26
CA PRO A 139 -25.03 -9.14 5.52
C PRO A 139 -25.42 -8.32 4.29
N PHE A 140 -25.13 -6.99 4.28
CA PHE A 140 -25.37 -6.17 3.09
C PHE A 140 -24.38 -6.51 1.97
N LEU A 141 -23.07 -6.58 2.28
CA LEU A 141 -22.05 -6.96 1.30
C LEU A 141 -22.28 -8.37 0.77
N ASP A 142 -22.74 -9.32 1.61
CA ASP A 142 -23.13 -10.66 1.18
C ASP A 142 -24.30 -10.63 0.18
N SER A 143 -25.31 -9.80 0.46
CA SER A 143 -26.44 -9.61 -0.44
C SER A 143 -25.99 -8.97 -1.76
N LEU A 144 -25.14 -7.94 -1.71
CA LEU A 144 -24.59 -7.27 -2.89
C LEU A 144 -23.76 -8.23 -3.74
N SER A 145 -22.96 -9.08 -3.11
CA SER A 145 -22.14 -10.10 -3.78
C SER A 145 -22.97 -11.04 -4.64
N LYS A 146 -24.18 -11.43 -4.19
CA LYS A 146 -25.10 -12.29 -4.93
C LYS A 146 -25.67 -11.62 -6.19
N HIS A 147 -25.53 -10.31 -6.33
CA HIS A 147 -25.96 -9.50 -7.47
C HIS A 147 -24.78 -8.91 -8.25
N SER A 148 -23.59 -9.48 -8.10
CA SER A 148 -22.31 -8.95 -8.58
C SER A 148 -21.50 -10.01 -9.32
N LEU A 149 -20.37 -9.61 -9.89
CA LEU A 149 -19.27 -10.52 -10.16
C LEU A 149 -18.48 -10.66 -8.84
N ALA A 150 -18.29 -11.88 -8.36
CA ALA A 150 -17.64 -12.14 -7.09
C ALA A 150 -16.54 -13.19 -7.23
N TRP A 151 -15.36 -12.90 -6.66
CA TRP A 151 -14.25 -13.85 -6.58
C TRP A 151 -14.11 -14.33 -5.14
N ASP A 152 -14.27 -15.63 -4.95
CA ASP A 152 -14.13 -16.26 -3.64
C ASP A 152 -12.67 -16.37 -3.19
N ASN A 153 -11.76 -16.58 -4.14
CA ASN A 153 -10.33 -16.81 -3.90
C ASN A 153 -9.53 -15.59 -4.34
N PHE A 154 -9.76 -14.46 -3.66
CA PHE A 154 -9.06 -13.21 -3.93
C PHE A 154 -8.10 -12.88 -2.78
N LEU A 155 -6.87 -12.48 -3.11
CA LEU A 155 -5.80 -12.29 -2.16
C LEU A 155 -5.28 -10.86 -2.17
N SER A 156 -5.07 -10.29 -0.99
CA SER A 156 -4.18 -9.12 -0.82
C SER A 156 -2.72 -9.55 -1.08
N THR A 157 -1.82 -8.60 -1.23
CA THR A 157 -0.40 -8.89 -1.50
C THR A 157 0.47 -8.85 -0.25
N ALA A 158 -0.09 -8.37 0.86
CA ALA A 158 0.51 -8.36 2.18
C ALA A 158 -0.60 -8.28 3.24
N PRO A 159 -0.31 -8.62 4.51
CA PRO A 159 -1.27 -8.54 5.59
C PRO A 159 -1.41 -7.13 6.20
N GLY A 160 -0.88 -6.09 5.57
CA GLY A 160 -0.93 -4.70 6.03
C GLY A 160 -1.21 -3.69 4.93
N THR A 161 -1.78 -2.56 5.32
CA THR A 161 -2.28 -1.46 4.48
C THR A 161 -1.24 -0.92 3.48
N PHE A 162 0.06 -0.89 3.87
CA PHE A 162 1.17 -0.32 3.09
C PHE A 162 1.31 -0.87 1.66
N ALA A 163 0.85 -2.10 1.41
CA ALA A 163 0.99 -2.76 0.12
C ALA A 163 -0.25 -2.62 -0.78
N ALA A 164 -1.41 -2.31 -0.21
CA ALA A 164 -2.69 -2.39 -0.93
C ALA A 164 -2.76 -1.43 -2.13
N HIS A 165 -2.54 -0.13 -1.93
CA HIS A 165 -2.68 0.85 -3.01
C HIS A 165 -1.68 0.69 -4.16
N PRO A 166 -0.36 0.42 -3.91
CA PRO A 166 0.59 0.11 -4.97
C PRO A 166 0.20 -1.13 -5.78
N ALA A 167 -0.30 -2.17 -5.14
CA ALA A 167 -0.77 -3.38 -5.82
C ALA A 167 -2.05 -3.11 -6.63
N ILE A 168 -3.09 -2.55 -5.99
CA ILE A 168 -4.42 -2.30 -6.60
C ILE A 168 -4.34 -1.34 -7.78
N SER A 169 -3.57 -0.26 -7.65
CA SER A 169 -3.54 0.81 -8.67
C SER A 169 -2.35 0.74 -9.61
N GLY A 170 -1.35 -0.08 -9.33
CA GLY A 170 -0.12 -0.09 -10.10
C GLY A 170 0.43 -1.48 -10.45
N SER A 171 -0.08 -2.56 -9.85
CA SER A 171 0.53 -3.89 -10.00
C SER A 171 2.07 -3.82 -9.85
N LEU A 172 2.51 -3.17 -8.77
CA LEU A 172 3.88 -2.71 -8.56
C LEU A 172 4.70 -3.72 -7.76
N PRO A 173 6.04 -3.74 -7.93
CA PRO A 173 6.93 -4.46 -7.04
C PRO A 173 6.83 -3.93 -5.60
N TYR A 174 7.50 -4.61 -4.67
CA TYR A 174 7.31 -4.33 -3.24
C TYR A 174 8.33 -3.33 -2.67
N GLY A 175 9.50 -3.17 -3.30
CA GLY A 175 10.65 -2.56 -2.61
C GLY A 175 11.12 -3.41 -1.45
N LYS A 176 11.83 -2.83 -0.50
CA LYS A 176 12.32 -3.55 0.69
C LYS A 176 11.26 -3.69 1.79
N ARG A 177 10.39 -2.69 1.97
CA ARG A 177 9.44 -2.62 3.10
C ARG A 177 8.04 -2.17 2.67
N GLY A 178 7.76 -2.12 1.39
CA GLY A 178 6.55 -1.58 0.78
C GLY A 178 6.89 -0.51 -0.25
N PHE A 179 6.25 -0.54 -1.41
CA PHE A 179 6.57 0.37 -2.52
C PHE A 179 6.30 1.84 -2.16
N SER A 180 5.19 2.13 -1.47
CA SER A 180 4.85 3.49 -1.01
C SER A 180 5.87 4.07 -0.03
N LEU A 181 6.69 3.23 0.61
CA LEU A 181 7.69 3.61 1.60
C LEU A 181 9.09 3.79 1.01
N ILE A 182 9.25 3.63 -0.31
CA ILE A 182 10.51 3.90 -1.00
C ILE A 182 10.73 5.42 -1.00
N ASN A 183 11.89 5.86 -0.54
CA ASN A 183 12.22 7.28 -0.37
C ASN A 183 12.16 8.08 -1.67
N VAL A 184 12.71 7.50 -2.74
CA VAL A 184 12.54 7.98 -4.12
C VAL A 184 11.79 6.90 -4.87
N MET A 185 10.48 7.03 -4.94
CA MET A 185 9.66 6.04 -5.66
C MET A 185 10.09 6.00 -7.12
N PRO A 186 10.41 4.82 -7.66
CA PRO A 186 10.79 4.67 -9.06
C PRO A 186 9.71 5.22 -10.01
N ASP A 187 10.13 5.66 -11.18
CA ASP A 187 9.19 5.97 -12.26
C ASP A 187 8.35 4.73 -12.60
N HIS A 188 7.03 4.88 -12.57
CA HIS A 188 6.09 3.80 -12.80
C HIS A 188 4.79 4.30 -13.42
N LEU A 189 4.16 3.46 -14.21
CA LEU A 189 2.82 3.67 -14.73
C LEU A 189 1.81 3.14 -13.71
N SER A 190 0.64 3.76 -13.63
CA SER A 190 -0.45 3.28 -12.77
C SER A 190 -1.80 3.45 -13.46
N LEU A 191 -2.81 2.74 -12.99
CA LEU A 191 -4.20 2.94 -13.39
C LEU A 191 -4.62 4.41 -13.27
N ILE A 192 -4.21 5.08 -12.19
CA ILE A 192 -4.52 6.49 -11.94
C ILE A 192 -3.94 7.36 -13.07
N LYS A 193 -2.64 7.17 -13.41
CA LYS A 193 -1.99 7.91 -14.50
C LYS A 193 -2.62 7.63 -15.86
N ILE A 194 -2.94 6.37 -16.16
CA ILE A 194 -3.58 5.96 -17.42
C ILE A 194 -4.96 6.61 -17.55
N LEU A 195 -5.80 6.50 -16.53
CA LEU A 195 -7.15 7.04 -16.59
C LEU A 195 -7.13 8.58 -16.62
N ARG A 196 -6.26 9.23 -15.84
CA ARG A 196 -6.06 10.68 -15.89
C ARG A 196 -5.65 11.17 -17.27
N ALA A 197 -4.68 10.49 -17.90
CA ALA A 197 -4.26 10.81 -19.28
C ALA A 197 -5.40 10.69 -20.30
N ASN A 198 -6.44 9.95 -19.93
CA ASN A 198 -7.67 9.75 -20.70
C ASN A 198 -8.86 10.60 -20.24
N GLY A 199 -8.61 11.65 -19.45
CA GLY A 199 -9.60 12.63 -19.06
C GLY A 199 -10.44 12.27 -17.82
N TYR A 200 -10.11 11.20 -17.12
CA TYR A 200 -10.73 10.89 -15.84
C TYR A 200 -10.31 11.88 -14.77
N HIS A 201 -11.26 12.28 -13.93
CA HIS A 201 -10.99 13.02 -12.70
C HIS A 201 -10.74 12.04 -11.55
N THR A 202 -9.56 12.12 -10.94
CA THR A 202 -9.11 11.14 -9.97
C THR A 202 -9.19 11.68 -8.55
N LYS A 203 -9.78 10.91 -7.64
CA LYS A 203 -9.90 11.30 -6.23
C LYS A 203 -9.48 10.13 -5.32
N PHE A 204 -8.73 10.45 -4.29
CA PHE A 204 -8.49 9.57 -3.16
C PHE A 204 -9.23 10.10 -1.94
N LEU A 205 -10.12 9.29 -1.39
CA LEU A 205 -11.11 9.67 -0.38
C LEU A 205 -10.83 8.81 0.87
N ILE A 206 -10.31 9.43 1.93
CA ILE A 206 -9.79 8.73 3.09
C ILE A 206 -10.31 9.36 4.38
N GLY A 207 -10.66 8.53 5.37
CA GLY A 207 -11.18 8.95 6.67
C GLY A 207 -10.12 9.35 7.68
N PHE A 208 -8.84 9.11 7.41
CA PHE A 208 -7.74 9.31 8.34
C PHE A 208 -6.57 10.07 7.71
N ASN A 209 -5.46 10.21 8.48
CA ASN A 209 -4.29 10.93 7.99
C ASN A 209 -3.68 10.21 6.76
N PRO A 210 -3.62 10.86 5.58
CA PRO A 210 -3.06 10.26 4.37
C PRO A 210 -1.54 10.00 4.47
N ASP A 211 -0.84 10.55 5.45
CA ASP A 211 0.59 10.28 5.64
C ASP A 211 0.86 8.90 6.27
N PHE A 212 -0.19 8.24 6.78
CA PHE A 212 -0.10 6.86 7.25
C PHE A 212 0.39 5.95 6.12
N ASP A 213 1.44 5.18 6.36
CA ASP A 213 2.13 4.34 5.36
C ASP A 213 2.45 5.08 4.03
N ASN A 214 2.60 6.42 4.12
CA ASN A 214 2.88 7.31 2.98
C ASN A 214 1.89 7.18 1.81
N MET A 215 0.63 6.82 2.09
CA MET A 215 -0.41 6.68 1.07
C MET A 215 -0.66 7.98 0.32
N GLY A 216 -0.73 9.11 1.04
CA GLY A 216 -0.88 10.42 0.43
C GLY A 216 0.28 10.78 -0.49
N GLY A 217 1.52 10.50 -0.09
CA GLY A 217 2.71 10.66 -0.93
C GLY A 217 2.62 9.84 -2.20
N TYR A 218 2.27 8.55 -2.07
CA TYR A 218 2.04 7.67 -3.21
C TYR A 218 0.96 8.23 -4.16
N MET A 219 -0.20 8.60 -3.63
CA MET A 219 -1.32 9.11 -4.43
C MET A 219 -0.98 10.44 -5.12
N ARG A 220 -0.24 11.35 -4.45
CA ARG A 220 0.25 12.58 -5.08
C ARG A 220 1.16 12.27 -6.28
N LEU A 221 2.09 11.32 -6.14
CA LEU A 221 2.99 10.90 -7.23
C LEU A 221 2.26 10.24 -8.41
N GLN A 222 1.05 9.70 -8.19
CA GLN A 222 0.18 9.28 -9.30
C GLN A 222 -0.49 10.47 -10.02
N GLY A 223 -0.41 11.68 -9.46
CA GLY A 223 -1.12 12.86 -9.97
C GLY A 223 -2.62 12.79 -9.68
N THR A 224 -3.00 12.26 -8.52
CA THR A 224 -4.40 12.27 -8.07
C THR A 224 -4.90 13.71 -7.96
N ASP A 225 -6.02 14.04 -8.62
CA ASP A 225 -6.53 15.41 -8.69
C ASP A 225 -6.98 15.94 -7.33
N MET A 226 -7.42 15.07 -6.43
CA MET A 226 -7.85 15.46 -5.08
C MET A 226 -7.59 14.35 -4.07
N ILE A 227 -7.02 14.70 -2.94
CA ILE A 227 -6.96 13.86 -1.75
C ILE A 227 -7.88 14.47 -0.70
N LEU A 228 -9.00 13.79 -0.42
CA LEU A 228 -9.96 14.23 0.59
C LEU A 228 -9.63 13.60 1.94
N SER A 229 -9.04 14.39 2.84
CA SER A 229 -8.73 14.01 4.23
C SER A 229 -9.18 15.07 5.24
N LYS A 230 -9.75 16.21 4.75
CA LYS A 230 -10.22 17.31 5.60
C LYS A 230 -11.74 17.29 5.72
N TYR A 231 -12.21 17.32 6.95
CA TYR A 231 -13.63 17.24 7.29
C TYR A 231 -14.07 18.51 8.00
N PRO A 232 -15.22 19.11 7.61
CA PRO A 232 -15.85 20.19 8.37
C PRO A 232 -16.20 19.76 9.81
N SER A 233 -16.30 20.75 10.73
CA SER A 233 -16.56 20.52 12.16
C SER A 233 -17.87 19.80 12.50
N LYS A 234 -18.78 19.67 11.54
CA LYS A 234 -20.01 18.87 11.71
C LYS A 234 -19.75 17.36 11.74
N TYR A 235 -18.60 16.91 11.23
CA TYR A 235 -18.16 15.52 11.32
C TYR A 235 -17.31 15.36 12.58
N LYS A 236 -17.51 14.27 13.29
CA LYS A 236 -16.75 13.91 14.48
C LYS A 236 -15.74 12.82 14.16
N GLU A 237 -14.57 12.96 14.71
CA GLU A 237 -13.57 11.89 14.70
C GLU A 237 -14.01 10.72 15.59
N MET A 238 -13.49 9.55 15.30
CA MET A 238 -13.64 8.37 16.14
C MET A 238 -12.99 8.56 17.51
N GLY A 239 -13.39 7.74 18.49
CA GLY A 239 -12.88 7.83 19.85
C GLY A 239 -11.36 7.66 19.95
N VAL A 240 -10.78 8.32 20.94
CA VAL A 240 -9.37 8.20 21.28
C VAL A 240 -9.15 6.92 22.09
N GLY A 241 -8.23 6.06 21.64
CA GLY A 241 -7.86 4.85 22.36
C GLY A 241 -6.98 5.09 23.59
N SER A 242 -6.62 4.03 24.29
CA SER A 242 -5.69 4.08 25.42
C SER A 242 -4.30 4.64 25.06
N GLU A 243 -3.94 4.49 23.79
CA GLU A 243 -2.69 4.98 23.21
C GLU A 243 -2.67 6.52 22.99
N GLY A 244 -3.79 7.22 23.24
CA GLY A 244 -3.88 8.67 23.12
C GLY A 244 -4.09 9.19 21.70
N TRP A 245 -4.47 8.35 20.72
CA TRP A 245 -4.73 8.77 19.33
C TRP A 245 -6.08 8.25 18.79
N SER A 246 -6.61 8.92 17.79
CA SER A 246 -7.79 8.55 17.01
C SER A 246 -7.37 8.12 15.61
N MET A 247 -8.03 7.10 15.05
CA MET A 247 -7.80 6.72 13.64
C MET A 247 -8.35 7.76 12.66
N GLY A 248 -9.19 8.68 13.08
CA GLY A 248 -9.79 9.72 12.25
C GLY A 248 -11.31 9.61 12.18
N TYR A 249 -11.89 9.69 11.00
CA TYR A 249 -13.35 9.77 10.79
C TYR A 249 -13.95 8.40 10.44
N PRO A 250 -15.11 8.05 10.97
CA PRO A 250 -15.78 6.79 10.66
C PRO A 250 -16.32 6.76 9.23
N ASP A 251 -16.66 5.56 8.76
CA ASP A 251 -17.03 5.31 7.35
C ASP A 251 -18.29 6.05 6.91
N ASP A 252 -19.25 6.28 7.80
CA ASP A 252 -20.42 7.10 7.49
C ASP A 252 -20.05 8.57 7.23
N ALA A 253 -19.09 9.12 7.98
CA ALA A 253 -18.56 10.45 7.76
C ALA A 253 -17.80 10.53 6.43
N LEU A 254 -16.94 9.54 6.14
CA LEU A 254 -16.22 9.42 4.87
C LEU A 254 -17.19 9.44 3.68
N PHE A 255 -18.19 8.55 3.69
CA PHE A 255 -19.14 8.45 2.59
C PHE A 255 -20.01 9.69 2.45
N ASN A 256 -20.51 10.26 3.54
CA ASN A 256 -21.30 11.51 3.49
C ASN A 256 -20.48 12.68 2.95
N ARG A 257 -19.24 12.83 3.41
CA ARG A 257 -18.35 13.89 2.94
C ARG A 257 -18.00 13.73 1.47
N SER A 258 -17.82 12.48 1.00
CA SER A 258 -17.54 12.20 -0.39
C SER A 258 -18.68 12.64 -1.33
N PHE A 259 -19.94 12.45 -0.93
CA PHE A 259 -21.10 12.94 -1.69
C PHE A 259 -21.12 14.45 -1.81
N GLU A 260 -20.84 15.18 -0.72
CA GLU A 260 -20.75 16.64 -0.77
C GLU A 260 -19.71 17.14 -1.78
N VAL A 261 -18.56 16.46 -1.82
CA VAL A 261 -17.49 16.77 -2.78
C VAL A 261 -17.92 16.45 -4.21
N MET A 262 -18.53 15.29 -4.43
CA MET A 262 -19.00 14.91 -5.76
C MET A 262 -20.11 15.82 -6.27
N ASP A 263 -20.99 16.30 -5.39
CA ASP A 263 -22.08 17.22 -5.75
C ASP A 263 -21.56 18.62 -6.07
N SER A 264 -20.52 19.07 -5.37
CA SER A 264 -19.88 20.37 -5.61
C SER A 264 -18.98 20.39 -6.86
N LEU A 265 -18.46 19.22 -7.27
CA LEU A 265 -17.55 19.04 -8.41
C LEU A 265 -18.03 17.89 -9.31
N PRO A 266 -19.16 18.02 -10.01
CA PRO A 266 -19.75 16.95 -10.81
C PRO A 266 -18.98 16.77 -12.13
N ARG A 267 -17.85 16.10 -12.10
CA ARG A 267 -17.00 15.83 -13.28
C ARG A 267 -16.99 14.35 -13.60
N GLN A 268 -17.19 14.00 -14.86
CA GLN A 268 -17.18 12.64 -15.40
C GLN A 268 -16.33 12.59 -16.67
N PRO A 269 -15.72 11.42 -16.98
CA PRO A 269 -15.62 10.25 -16.12
C PRO A 269 -14.71 10.49 -14.91
N TYR A 270 -14.86 9.70 -13.85
CA TYR A 270 -14.00 9.78 -12.68
C TYR A 270 -13.52 8.40 -12.20
N LEU A 271 -12.34 8.42 -11.54
CA LEU A 271 -11.85 7.35 -10.70
C LEU A 271 -11.87 7.84 -9.25
N ASN A 272 -12.73 7.26 -8.43
CA ASN A 272 -12.76 7.51 -6.99
C ASN A 272 -12.23 6.28 -6.25
N ILE A 273 -11.16 6.44 -5.50
CA ILE A 273 -10.59 5.40 -4.63
C ILE A 273 -10.90 5.79 -3.19
N TYR A 274 -11.61 4.95 -2.47
CA TYR A 274 -11.93 5.11 -1.06
C TYR A 274 -11.04 4.20 -0.22
N HIS A 275 -10.66 4.67 0.96
CA HIS A 275 -10.08 3.85 2.00
C HIS A 275 -10.81 4.10 3.31
N THR A 276 -11.48 3.07 3.84
CA THR A 276 -12.26 3.17 5.09
C THR A 276 -11.36 3.09 6.32
N ALA A 277 -11.92 3.33 7.50
CA ALA A 277 -11.13 3.44 8.73
C ALA A 277 -11.76 2.78 9.95
N THR A 278 -13.08 2.57 9.97
CA THR A 278 -13.80 2.20 11.21
C THR A 278 -13.35 0.86 11.77
N THR A 279 -12.94 -0.05 10.91
CA THR A 279 -12.49 -1.40 11.27
C THR A 279 -11.03 -1.48 11.71
N HIS A 280 -10.33 -0.34 11.81
CA HIS A 280 -8.98 -0.23 12.37
C HIS A 280 -9.01 0.00 13.90
N MET A 281 -7.94 -0.40 14.59
CA MET A 281 -7.74 -0.01 16.01
C MET A 281 -7.88 1.51 16.19
N PRO A 282 -8.42 1.99 17.29
CA PRO A 282 -8.84 1.31 18.54
C PRO A 282 -10.28 0.78 18.52
N TYR A 283 -10.95 0.67 17.36
CA TYR A 283 -12.31 0.12 17.19
C TYR A 283 -13.39 0.93 17.95
N LEU A 284 -13.25 2.24 18.03
CA LEU A 284 -14.12 3.14 18.79
C LEU A 284 -14.86 4.10 17.85
N PHE A 285 -16.19 4.16 17.96
CA PHE A 285 -17.04 5.08 17.19
C PHE A 285 -18.30 5.46 17.98
N ASP A 286 -18.91 6.60 17.67
CA ASP A 286 -20.02 7.19 18.48
C ASP A 286 -21.21 6.23 18.70
N GLN A 287 -21.54 5.39 17.71
CA GLN A 287 -22.71 4.52 17.74
C GLN A 287 -22.41 3.13 18.30
N GLN A 288 -21.24 2.89 18.83
CA GLN A 288 -20.72 1.59 19.25
C GLN A 288 -21.70 0.80 20.11
N HIS A 289 -22.33 1.42 21.11
CA HIS A 289 -23.27 0.75 22.02
C HIS A 289 -24.49 0.12 21.30
N ALA A 290 -24.98 0.76 20.24
CA ALA A 290 -26.09 0.22 19.45
C ALA A 290 -25.66 -1.06 18.71
N TYR A 291 -24.44 -1.07 18.17
CA TYR A 291 -23.90 -2.21 17.45
C TYR A 291 -23.44 -3.34 18.36
N GLU A 292 -23.01 -3.03 19.57
CA GLU A 292 -22.78 -4.01 20.61
C GLU A 292 -24.05 -4.82 20.94
N LYS A 293 -25.19 -4.14 21.03
CA LYS A 293 -26.50 -4.82 21.21
C LYS A 293 -26.85 -5.70 20.00
N LYS A 294 -26.60 -5.22 18.77
CA LYS A 294 -26.79 -6.04 17.56
C LYS A 294 -25.89 -7.28 17.57
N PHE A 295 -24.62 -7.12 17.96
CA PHE A 295 -23.69 -8.24 18.12
C PHE A 295 -24.19 -9.25 19.15
N ASP A 296 -24.60 -8.80 20.34
CA ASP A 296 -25.11 -9.68 21.38
C ASP A 296 -26.39 -10.45 20.93
N GLN A 297 -27.24 -9.82 20.12
CA GLN A 297 -28.39 -10.50 19.51
C GLN A 297 -27.94 -11.57 18.52
N LYS A 298 -26.99 -11.24 17.62
CA LYS A 298 -26.42 -12.19 16.66
C LYS A 298 -25.77 -13.38 17.37
N MET A 299 -25.02 -13.15 18.44
CA MET A 299 -24.37 -14.21 19.23
C MET A 299 -25.36 -15.21 19.86
N LYS A 300 -26.61 -14.81 20.10
CA LYS A 300 -27.68 -15.73 20.56
C LYS A 300 -28.10 -16.70 19.46
N THR A 301 -27.98 -16.35 18.20
CA THR A 301 -28.35 -17.22 17.07
C THR A 301 -27.24 -18.22 16.69
N ILE A 302 -26.01 -18.01 17.18
CA ILE A 302 -24.87 -18.90 16.93
C ILE A 302 -24.90 -20.02 17.98
N PRO A 303 -24.98 -21.32 17.59
CA PRO A 303 -25.01 -22.44 18.53
C PRO A 303 -23.77 -22.48 19.42
N ASP A 304 -23.93 -22.91 20.69
CA ASP A 304 -22.81 -23.03 21.64
C ASP A 304 -21.78 -24.11 21.25
N SER A 305 -22.19 -25.04 20.38
CA SER A 305 -21.31 -26.06 19.79
C SER A 305 -20.31 -25.49 18.77
N VAL A 306 -20.48 -24.26 18.33
CA VAL A 306 -19.54 -23.63 17.39
C VAL A 306 -18.22 -23.33 18.09
N LYS A 307 -17.19 -24.07 17.69
CA LYS A 307 -15.83 -24.01 18.28
C LYS A 307 -15.26 -22.58 18.37
N LEU A 308 -15.63 -21.72 17.42
CA LEU A 308 -15.19 -20.33 17.33
C LEU A 308 -15.99 -19.35 18.20
N LYS A 309 -17.08 -19.78 18.84
CA LYS A 309 -17.94 -18.86 19.60
C LYS A 309 -17.20 -18.10 20.70
N LYS A 310 -16.19 -18.73 21.30
CA LYS A 310 -15.30 -18.07 22.28
C LYS A 310 -14.48 -16.96 21.59
N THR A 311 -13.84 -17.28 20.47
CA THR A 311 -13.04 -16.32 19.68
C THR A 311 -13.87 -15.13 19.23
N LEU A 312 -15.11 -15.38 18.72
CA LEU A 312 -16.04 -14.31 18.34
C LEU A 312 -16.37 -13.37 19.51
N LYS A 313 -16.49 -13.89 20.73
CA LYS A 313 -16.70 -13.05 21.94
C LYS A 313 -15.45 -12.24 22.30
N GLU A 314 -14.28 -12.84 22.17
CA GLU A 314 -12.99 -12.19 22.44
C GLU A 314 -12.67 -11.08 21.42
N THR A 315 -13.10 -11.24 20.18
CA THR A 315 -12.95 -10.26 19.09
C THR A 315 -14.17 -9.35 18.90
N ARG A 316 -15.03 -9.25 19.92
CA ARG A 316 -16.29 -8.49 19.91
C ARG A 316 -16.12 -7.06 19.35
N GLN A 317 -15.10 -6.33 19.81
CA GLN A 317 -14.90 -4.94 19.38
C GLN A 317 -14.70 -4.83 17.86
N VAL A 318 -13.89 -5.71 17.29
CA VAL A 318 -13.64 -5.79 15.86
C VAL A 318 -14.95 -6.08 15.12
N LEU A 319 -15.67 -7.13 15.49
CA LEU A 319 -16.89 -7.57 14.80
C LEU A 319 -18.03 -6.55 14.88
N VAL A 320 -18.07 -5.77 15.94
CA VAL A 320 -18.99 -4.64 16.11
C VAL A 320 -18.72 -3.55 15.07
N THR A 321 -17.46 -3.26 14.76
CA THR A 321 -17.11 -2.28 13.72
C THR A 321 -17.46 -2.77 12.31
N TYR A 322 -17.34 -4.07 12.04
CA TYR A 322 -17.78 -4.63 10.75
C TYR A 322 -19.28 -4.51 10.51
N MET A 323 -20.09 -4.74 11.58
CA MET A 323 -21.54 -4.57 11.48
C MET A 323 -21.92 -3.11 11.20
N PHE A 324 -21.15 -2.16 11.75
CA PHE A 324 -21.32 -0.74 11.48
C PHE A 324 -20.88 -0.38 10.03
N ALA A 325 -19.70 -0.83 9.63
CA ALA A 325 -19.19 -0.60 8.28
C ALA A 325 -20.15 -1.17 7.20
N ASP A 326 -20.71 -2.35 7.40
CA ASP A 326 -21.69 -2.96 6.48
C ASP A 326 -22.97 -2.12 6.35
N ASP A 327 -23.49 -1.57 7.46
CA ASP A 327 -24.60 -0.62 7.44
C ASP A 327 -24.21 0.69 6.72
N CYS A 328 -22.97 1.18 6.88
CA CYS A 328 -22.48 2.34 6.13
C CYS A 328 -22.43 2.08 4.62
N PHE A 329 -22.01 0.88 4.19
CA PHE A 329 -22.07 0.47 2.78
C PHE A 329 -23.51 0.43 2.25
N ARG A 330 -24.45 -0.13 3.00
CA ARG A 330 -25.87 -0.12 2.61
C ARG A 330 -26.36 1.31 2.36
N ASP A 331 -26.07 2.23 3.27
CA ASP A 331 -26.50 3.63 3.20
C ASP A 331 -25.77 4.36 2.05
N PHE A 332 -24.48 4.06 1.81
CA PHE A 332 -23.71 4.57 0.69
C PHE A 332 -24.36 4.17 -0.66
N PHE A 333 -24.65 2.91 -0.87
CA PHE A 333 -25.27 2.44 -2.09
C PHE A 333 -26.71 2.96 -2.27
N ALA A 334 -27.48 3.07 -1.18
CA ALA A 334 -28.82 3.66 -1.22
C ALA A 334 -28.81 5.15 -1.63
N LYS A 335 -27.80 5.92 -1.20
CA LYS A 335 -27.59 7.32 -1.62
C LYS A 335 -27.03 7.39 -3.03
N TYR A 336 -26.07 6.56 -3.36
CA TYR A 336 -25.44 6.56 -4.69
C TYR A 336 -26.44 6.20 -5.80
N ALA A 337 -27.37 5.27 -5.53
CA ALA A 337 -28.43 4.88 -6.47
C ALA A 337 -29.36 6.04 -6.89
N LYS A 338 -29.43 7.11 -6.10
CA LYS A 338 -30.23 8.32 -6.43
C LYS A 338 -29.49 9.31 -7.34
N ARG A 339 -28.19 9.09 -7.58
CA ARG A 339 -27.37 9.96 -8.41
C ARG A 339 -27.54 9.65 -9.90
N PRO A 340 -27.50 10.66 -10.77
CA PRO A 340 -27.63 10.45 -12.21
C PRO A 340 -26.48 9.63 -12.81
N ASP A 341 -25.28 9.74 -12.21
CA ASP A 341 -24.06 9.04 -12.65
C ASP A 341 -23.99 7.57 -12.21
N TYR A 342 -24.87 7.12 -11.31
CA TYR A 342 -24.94 5.74 -10.83
C TYR A 342 -25.04 4.73 -11.97
N ARG A 343 -25.89 5.02 -12.98
CA ARG A 343 -26.16 4.10 -14.08
C ARG A 343 -24.96 3.80 -14.96
N ASN A 344 -23.92 4.66 -14.93
CA ASN A 344 -22.68 4.47 -15.68
C ASN A 344 -21.48 4.33 -14.73
N THR A 345 -21.66 3.62 -13.61
CA THR A 345 -20.59 3.44 -12.60
C THR A 345 -20.36 1.95 -12.33
N ILE A 346 -19.08 1.55 -12.26
CA ILE A 346 -18.63 0.23 -11.85
C ILE A 346 -17.91 0.35 -10.52
N PHE A 347 -18.31 -0.46 -9.54
CA PHE A 347 -17.77 -0.49 -8.18
C PHE A 347 -16.93 -1.74 -7.99
N PHE A 348 -15.72 -1.58 -7.49
CA PHE A 348 -14.82 -2.65 -7.04
C PHE A 348 -14.70 -2.54 -5.53
N ILE A 349 -15.02 -3.59 -4.79
CA ILE A 349 -15.01 -3.62 -3.32
C ILE A 349 -14.12 -4.76 -2.89
N THR A 350 -13.08 -4.46 -2.11
CA THR A 350 -12.15 -5.46 -1.57
C THR A 350 -11.61 -5.02 -0.21
N GLY A 351 -11.11 -5.96 0.59
CA GLY A 351 -10.29 -5.63 1.76
C GLY A 351 -8.91 -5.16 1.32
N ASP A 352 -8.27 -4.30 2.10
CA ASP A 352 -6.86 -3.96 1.89
C ASP A 352 -5.94 -5.11 2.33
N HIS A 353 -6.29 -5.80 3.40
CA HIS A 353 -5.63 -6.99 3.93
C HIS A 353 -6.56 -7.78 4.85
N HIS A 354 -6.10 -8.95 5.30
CA HIS A 354 -6.74 -9.71 6.38
C HIS A 354 -6.58 -8.99 7.72
N ILE A 355 -7.60 -9.03 8.57
CA ILE A 355 -7.51 -8.41 9.89
C ILE A 355 -6.68 -9.25 10.86
N GLY A 356 -5.53 -8.72 11.30
CA GLY A 356 -4.62 -9.42 12.20
C GLY A 356 -5.17 -9.72 13.60
N SER A 357 -6.28 -9.11 14.00
CA SER A 357 -6.94 -9.36 15.29
C SER A 357 -7.78 -10.64 15.33
N PHE A 358 -7.98 -11.30 14.18
CA PHE A 358 -8.73 -12.53 14.07
C PHE A 358 -7.81 -13.70 13.66
N PRO A 359 -7.94 -14.89 14.27
CA PRO A 359 -7.05 -16.00 13.95
C PRO A 359 -7.29 -16.56 12.54
N SER A 360 -6.22 -16.63 11.75
CA SER A 360 -6.20 -17.33 10.47
C SER A 360 -6.31 -18.84 10.67
N THR A 361 -6.90 -19.56 9.72
CA THR A 361 -6.98 -21.03 9.76
C THR A 361 -5.73 -21.69 9.17
N CYS A 362 -5.05 -20.99 8.26
CA CYS A 362 -3.82 -21.39 7.59
C CYS A 362 -3.04 -20.14 7.11
N GLY A 363 -1.82 -20.30 6.59
CA GLY A 363 -0.95 -19.17 6.23
C GLY A 363 -1.51 -18.30 5.11
N ILE A 364 -2.14 -18.90 4.09
CA ILE A 364 -2.70 -18.15 2.96
C ILE A 364 -3.93 -17.30 3.37
N ASP A 365 -4.60 -17.65 4.48
CA ASP A 365 -5.72 -16.84 5.02
C ASP A 365 -5.27 -15.45 5.42
N ASP A 366 -3.99 -15.24 5.77
CA ASP A 366 -3.43 -13.91 6.09
C ASP A 366 -3.52 -12.92 4.93
N TYR A 367 -3.80 -13.43 3.73
CA TYR A 367 -3.99 -12.63 2.51
C TYR A 367 -5.42 -12.68 1.98
N HIS A 368 -6.32 -13.51 2.57
CA HIS A 368 -7.62 -13.81 1.98
C HIS A 368 -8.66 -12.71 2.25
N VAL A 369 -8.98 -11.95 1.20
CA VAL A 369 -9.95 -10.85 1.20
C VAL A 369 -11.04 -11.11 0.15
N PRO A 370 -12.25 -10.54 0.26
CA PRO A 370 -13.26 -10.63 -0.79
C PRO A 370 -12.95 -9.69 -1.97
N LEU A 371 -13.43 -10.05 -3.17
CA LEU A 371 -13.60 -9.09 -4.27
C LEU A 371 -15.02 -9.16 -4.80
N ILE A 372 -15.70 -8.01 -4.80
CA ILE A 372 -17.06 -7.82 -5.34
C ILE A 372 -17.00 -6.74 -6.42
N VAL A 373 -17.42 -7.05 -7.64
CA VAL A 373 -17.53 -6.07 -8.73
C VAL A 373 -18.99 -5.88 -9.09
N TYR A 374 -19.54 -4.75 -8.68
CA TYR A 374 -20.94 -4.41 -8.85
C TYR A 374 -21.15 -3.27 -9.85
N SER A 375 -22.23 -3.34 -10.61
CA SER A 375 -22.69 -2.22 -11.44
C SER A 375 -24.17 -2.40 -11.78
N PRO A 376 -24.96 -1.33 -11.91
CA PRO A 376 -26.30 -1.41 -12.50
C PRO A 376 -26.27 -1.79 -13.99
N MET A 377 -25.09 -1.74 -14.64
CA MET A 377 -24.89 -2.21 -16.02
C MET A 377 -24.66 -3.73 -16.11
N LEU A 378 -24.55 -4.44 -15.00
CA LEU A 378 -24.26 -5.87 -14.99
C LEU A 378 -25.40 -6.66 -15.65
N LYS A 379 -25.06 -7.56 -16.58
CA LYS A 379 -26.05 -8.41 -17.32
C LYS A 379 -26.60 -9.50 -16.42
N ALA A 380 -25.73 -10.16 -15.67
CA ALA A 380 -26.07 -11.24 -14.73
C ALA A 380 -24.95 -11.39 -13.70
N PRO A 381 -25.25 -11.80 -12.46
CA PRO A 381 -24.24 -12.10 -11.48
C PRO A 381 -23.48 -13.38 -11.83
N HIS A 382 -22.18 -13.41 -11.48
CA HIS A 382 -21.32 -14.58 -11.63
C HIS A 382 -20.42 -14.75 -10.42
N LYS A 383 -20.08 -16.00 -10.11
CA LYS A 383 -19.14 -16.36 -9.06
C LYS A 383 -17.96 -17.11 -9.65
N PHE A 384 -16.73 -16.66 -9.31
CA PHE A 384 -15.47 -17.21 -9.79
C PHE A 384 -14.67 -17.80 -8.64
N TYR A 385 -14.00 -18.92 -8.92
CA TYR A 385 -13.20 -19.65 -7.95
C TYR A 385 -11.71 -19.70 -8.32
N SER A 386 -11.32 -19.02 -9.39
CA SER A 386 -9.92 -18.81 -9.72
C SER A 386 -9.25 -17.91 -8.71
N VAL A 387 -7.96 -18.19 -8.43
CA VAL A 387 -7.14 -17.34 -7.56
C VAL A 387 -6.78 -16.07 -8.31
N ASN A 388 -7.02 -14.93 -7.68
CA ASN A 388 -6.63 -13.60 -8.16
C ASN A 388 -6.09 -12.77 -6.99
N THR A 389 -5.43 -11.67 -7.29
CA THR A 389 -4.81 -10.81 -6.28
C THR A 389 -5.04 -9.33 -6.57
N HIS A 390 -4.72 -8.46 -5.63
CA HIS A 390 -4.74 -7.01 -5.85
C HIS A 390 -3.98 -6.58 -7.12
N ASN A 391 -2.87 -7.26 -7.46
CA ASN A 391 -2.07 -6.94 -8.65
C ASN A 391 -2.81 -7.14 -9.98
N ASN A 392 -3.92 -7.89 -9.98
CA ASN A 392 -4.73 -8.07 -11.18
C ASN A 392 -5.68 -6.88 -11.45
N LEU A 393 -5.95 -6.00 -10.47
CA LEU A 393 -6.97 -4.95 -10.62
C LEU A 393 -6.55 -3.85 -11.60
N ALA A 394 -5.31 -3.33 -11.50
CA ALA A 394 -4.84 -2.29 -12.42
C ALA A 394 -4.89 -2.72 -13.90
N PRO A 395 -4.32 -3.88 -14.32
CA PRO A 395 -4.43 -4.34 -15.70
C PRO A 395 -5.88 -4.61 -16.12
N THR A 396 -6.70 -5.17 -15.25
CA THR A 396 -8.11 -5.48 -15.57
C THR A 396 -8.93 -4.23 -15.81
N ILE A 397 -8.86 -3.25 -14.92
CA ILE A 397 -9.64 -2.01 -15.04
C ILE A 397 -9.13 -1.15 -16.20
N SER A 398 -7.81 -1.05 -16.39
CA SER A 398 -7.26 -0.32 -17.53
C SER A 398 -7.68 -0.95 -18.86
N THR A 399 -7.60 -2.26 -18.98
CA THR A 399 -7.98 -2.99 -20.20
C THR A 399 -9.48 -2.86 -20.50
N LEU A 400 -10.36 -3.00 -19.48
CA LEU A 400 -11.79 -2.74 -19.63
C LEU A 400 -12.05 -1.37 -20.27
N VAL A 401 -11.38 -0.32 -19.79
CA VAL A 401 -11.59 1.03 -20.31
C VAL A 401 -10.92 1.23 -21.68
N LEU A 402 -9.67 0.81 -21.82
CA LEU A 402 -8.88 1.09 -23.03
C LEU A 402 -9.31 0.28 -24.26
N LYS A 403 -9.89 -0.91 -24.09
CA LYS A 403 -10.34 -1.75 -25.22
C LYS A 403 -11.75 -1.39 -25.71
N ASN A 404 -12.62 -0.90 -24.82
CA ASN A 404 -14.01 -0.62 -25.15
C ASN A 404 -14.25 0.84 -25.62
N TYR A 405 -13.28 1.76 -25.44
CA TYR A 405 -13.47 3.16 -25.78
C TYR A 405 -12.31 3.71 -26.62
N ALA A 406 -12.63 4.65 -27.52
CA ALA A 406 -11.64 5.38 -28.30
C ALA A 406 -11.01 6.49 -27.45
N LEU A 407 -9.92 6.15 -26.76
CA LEU A 407 -9.24 7.04 -25.82
C LEU A 407 -7.89 7.50 -26.37
N PRO A 408 -7.44 8.74 -26.05
CA PRO A 408 -6.24 9.34 -26.62
C PRO A 408 -4.93 8.69 -26.18
N TYR A 409 -4.86 8.14 -24.98
CA TYR A 409 -3.67 7.51 -24.43
C TYR A 409 -3.89 6.01 -24.20
N LYS A 410 -3.09 5.20 -24.90
CA LYS A 410 -3.03 3.74 -24.71
C LYS A 410 -1.56 3.34 -24.62
N PRO A 411 -1.07 2.88 -23.47
CA PRO A 411 0.31 2.41 -23.35
C PRO A 411 0.53 1.20 -24.26
N LYS A 412 1.68 1.15 -24.95
CA LYS A 412 2.09 -0.02 -25.74
C LYS A 412 2.82 -1.05 -24.88
N GLU A 413 3.45 -0.57 -23.84
CA GLU A 413 4.24 -1.33 -22.89
C GLU A 413 3.79 -0.98 -21.47
N VAL A 414 3.81 -1.97 -20.60
CA VAL A 414 3.46 -1.88 -19.18
C VAL A 414 4.46 -2.68 -18.35
N HIS A 415 4.36 -2.58 -17.02
CA HIS A 415 5.24 -3.29 -16.09
C HIS A 415 4.46 -4.12 -15.07
N TRP A 416 3.23 -4.49 -15.40
CA TRP A 416 2.36 -5.20 -14.48
C TRP A 416 3.00 -6.50 -13.98
N LEU A 417 2.93 -6.77 -12.67
CA LEU A 417 3.38 -8.05 -12.10
C LEU A 417 2.41 -9.19 -12.41
N CYS A 418 1.14 -8.86 -12.63
CA CYS A 418 0.10 -9.81 -13.03
C CYS A 418 -0.63 -9.32 -14.28
N ASP A 419 -1.17 -10.25 -15.05
CA ASP A 419 -2.12 -9.95 -16.12
C ASP A 419 -3.52 -9.66 -15.55
N VAL A 420 -4.51 -9.45 -16.42
CA VAL A 420 -5.92 -9.30 -16.06
C VAL A 420 -6.42 -10.45 -15.20
N MET A 421 -7.51 -10.21 -14.48
CA MET A 421 -8.13 -11.23 -13.62
C MET A 421 -8.53 -12.48 -14.40
N ASP A 422 -8.32 -13.63 -13.78
CA ASP A 422 -8.86 -14.89 -14.25
C ASP A 422 -10.35 -15.00 -13.87
N THR A 423 -11.20 -15.28 -14.85
CA THR A 423 -12.65 -15.43 -14.71
C THR A 423 -13.11 -16.89 -14.77
N ALA A 424 -12.25 -17.84 -14.41
CA ALA A 424 -12.62 -19.24 -14.35
C ALA A 424 -13.61 -19.51 -13.20
N THR A 425 -14.68 -20.24 -13.51
CA THR A 425 -15.69 -20.68 -12.54
C THR A 425 -15.25 -21.89 -11.73
N GLY A 426 -14.20 -22.59 -12.16
CA GLY A 426 -13.54 -23.66 -11.41
C GLY A 426 -12.29 -23.15 -10.70
N PHE A 427 -11.88 -23.85 -9.65
CA PHE A 427 -10.65 -23.54 -8.96
C PHE A 427 -9.43 -23.75 -9.83
N ARG A 428 -8.63 -22.70 -9.99
CA ARG A 428 -7.28 -22.75 -10.55
C ARG A 428 -6.49 -21.52 -10.13
N ASN A 429 -5.18 -21.62 -10.15
CA ASN A 429 -4.25 -20.50 -10.08
C ASN A 429 -3.34 -20.48 -11.32
N ILE A 430 -3.36 -19.37 -12.04
CA ILE A 430 -2.49 -19.11 -13.20
C ILE A 430 -1.35 -18.13 -12.88
N HIS A 431 -1.31 -17.62 -11.66
CA HIS A 431 -0.35 -16.61 -11.22
C HIS A 431 0.89 -17.26 -10.61
N SER A 432 2.02 -16.55 -10.74
CA SER A 432 3.32 -16.89 -10.19
C SER A 432 3.86 -15.63 -9.53
N MET A 433 3.68 -15.48 -8.21
CA MET A 433 4.01 -14.24 -7.52
C MET A 433 4.26 -14.42 -6.03
N PRO A 434 5.12 -13.55 -5.44
CA PRO A 434 5.38 -13.53 -4.01
C PRO A 434 4.30 -12.75 -3.23
N PHE A 435 4.31 -12.99 -1.92
CA PHE A 435 3.62 -12.18 -0.93
C PHE A 435 4.62 -11.68 0.11
N MET A 436 4.30 -10.53 0.71
CA MET A 436 5.07 -9.92 1.78
C MET A 436 4.37 -10.21 3.11
N GLU A 437 5.10 -10.59 4.14
CA GLU A 437 4.57 -10.83 5.48
C GLU A 437 4.51 -9.57 6.36
N TRP A 438 4.03 -9.72 7.60
CA TRP A 438 4.04 -8.69 8.64
C TRP A 438 5.44 -8.15 8.95
N SER A 439 6.46 -9.00 8.83
CA SER A 439 7.88 -8.62 8.92
C SER A 439 8.33 -7.66 7.83
N ARG A 440 7.50 -7.45 6.81
CA ARG A 440 7.80 -6.76 5.54
C ARG A 440 8.89 -7.49 4.73
N GLU A 441 9.02 -8.78 4.93
CA GLU A 441 9.85 -9.65 4.10
C GLU A 441 8.98 -10.47 3.15
N MET A 442 9.50 -10.75 1.96
CA MET A 442 8.86 -11.65 0.99
C MET A 442 9.28 -13.07 1.29
N THR A 443 8.42 -13.83 1.93
CA THR A 443 8.70 -15.22 2.35
C THR A 443 7.75 -16.21 1.71
N ASP A 444 6.63 -15.72 1.20
CA ASP A 444 5.55 -16.54 0.68
C ASP A 444 5.45 -16.39 -0.84
N TYR A 445 5.01 -17.46 -1.52
CA TYR A 445 4.91 -17.51 -2.97
C TYR A 445 3.79 -18.43 -3.43
N ILE A 446 2.98 -18.03 -4.42
CA ILE A 446 2.05 -18.93 -5.12
C ILE A 446 2.57 -19.27 -6.51
N TRP A 447 2.38 -20.52 -6.91
CA TRP A 447 2.72 -21.01 -8.24
C TRP A 447 1.83 -22.20 -8.59
N HIS A 448 1.02 -22.05 -9.66
CA HIS A 448 -0.02 -23.03 -10.00
C HIS A 448 -0.89 -23.38 -8.77
N GLY A 449 -1.05 -24.68 -8.46
CA GLY A 449 -1.82 -25.15 -7.30
C GLY A 449 -1.03 -25.20 -5.98
N TYR A 450 0.14 -24.56 -5.90
CA TYR A 450 1.03 -24.64 -4.72
C TYR A 450 1.21 -23.28 -4.04
N TYR A 451 1.42 -23.34 -2.73
CA TYR A 451 1.76 -22.24 -1.88
C TYR A 451 3.02 -22.58 -1.06
N LEU A 452 4.04 -21.73 -1.19
CA LEU A 452 5.26 -21.78 -0.38
C LEU A 452 5.12 -20.74 0.74
N SER A 453 5.27 -21.14 1.99
CA SER A 453 5.32 -20.24 3.15
C SER A 453 6.61 -20.46 3.91
N GLY A 454 7.52 -19.50 3.82
CA GLY A 454 8.88 -19.64 4.34
C GLY A 454 9.60 -20.86 3.75
N THR A 455 9.76 -21.89 4.56
CA THR A 455 10.42 -23.14 4.16
C THR A 455 9.46 -24.32 3.95
N GLU A 456 8.16 -24.11 4.07
CA GLU A 456 7.16 -25.17 3.98
C GLU A 456 6.35 -25.06 2.68
N LEU A 457 6.07 -26.19 2.07
CA LEU A 457 5.30 -26.28 0.82
C LEU A 457 3.91 -26.87 1.09
N TYR A 458 2.90 -26.23 0.51
CA TYR A 458 1.50 -26.64 0.60
C TYR A 458 0.87 -26.74 -0.79
N LYS A 459 -0.10 -27.64 -0.93
CA LYS A 459 -1.01 -27.67 -2.05
C LYS A 459 -2.28 -26.91 -1.65
N MET A 460 -2.72 -25.97 -2.49
CA MET A 460 -3.95 -25.22 -2.27
C MET A 460 -5.18 -26.04 -2.66
N THR A 461 -6.19 -26.04 -1.80
CA THR A 461 -7.51 -26.62 -2.11
C THR A 461 -8.43 -25.58 -2.77
N PRO A 462 -9.59 -25.99 -3.32
CA PRO A 462 -10.57 -25.07 -3.88
C PRO A 462 -11.10 -23.99 -2.91
N ASP A 463 -11.02 -24.24 -1.62
CA ASP A 463 -11.41 -23.29 -0.57
C ASP A 463 -10.21 -22.56 0.04
N LEU A 464 -9.05 -22.57 -0.64
CA LEU A 464 -7.76 -22.03 -0.18
C LEU A 464 -7.26 -22.59 1.16
N LEU A 465 -7.69 -23.81 1.53
CA LEU A 465 -7.06 -24.54 2.63
C LEU A 465 -5.72 -25.11 2.16
N GLU A 466 -4.84 -25.37 3.12
CA GLU A 466 -3.49 -25.83 2.90
C GLU A 466 -3.35 -27.34 3.20
N GLU A 467 -2.88 -28.09 2.23
CA GLU A 467 -2.47 -29.49 2.39
C GLU A 467 -0.95 -29.56 2.32
N LYS A 468 -0.28 -29.80 3.45
CA LYS A 468 1.20 -29.92 3.46
C LYS A 468 1.65 -31.03 2.52
N THR A 469 2.69 -30.76 1.76
CA THR A 469 3.24 -31.72 0.78
C THR A 469 4.78 -31.74 0.82
N ASP A 470 5.36 -32.92 0.60
CA ASP A 470 6.81 -33.15 0.62
C ASP A 470 7.41 -33.22 -0.81
N ASN A 471 6.88 -32.40 -1.74
CA ASN A 471 7.42 -32.35 -3.10
C ASN A 471 8.64 -31.43 -3.19
N ASP A 472 9.82 -31.98 -2.93
CA ASP A 472 11.10 -31.26 -2.92
C ASP A 472 11.41 -30.55 -4.24
N SER A 473 11.08 -31.13 -5.39
CA SER A 473 11.31 -30.51 -6.70
C SER A 473 10.52 -29.23 -6.87
N VAL A 474 9.24 -29.25 -6.53
CA VAL A 474 8.37 -28.06 -6.57
C VAL A 474 8.83 -27.03 -5.56
N LYS A 475 9.18 -27.45 -4.35
CA LYS A 475 9.68 -26.59 -3.28
C LYS A 475 10.96 -25.84 -3.71
N GLN A 476 11.94 -26.55 -4.25
CA GLN A 476 13.20 -25.96 -4.76
C GLN A 476 12.92 -24.98 -5.90
N HIS A 477 12.03 -25.36 -6.82
CA HIS A 477 11.63 -24.47 -7.93
C HIS A 477 10.99 -23.16 -7.43
N MET A 478 10.02 -23.25 -6.53
CA MET A 478 9.34 -22.06 -5.99
C MET A 478 10.27 -21.18 -5.15
N THR A 479 11.19 -21.81 -4.38
CA THR A 479 12.23 -21.07 -3.65
C THR A 479 13.14 -20.30 -4.62
N ARG A 480 13.52 -20.93 -5.75
CA ARG A 480 14.32 -20.25 -6.80
C ARG A 480 13.57 -19.09 -7.44
N LEU A 481 12.27 -19.25 -7.73
CA LEU A 481 11.42 -18.17 -8.25
C LEU A 481 11.33 -17.00 -7.27
N LEU A 482 11.08 -17.28 -5.99
CA LEU A 482 10.99 -16.26 -4.94
C LEU A 482 12.31 -15.49 -4.79
N ASN A 483 13.45 -16.20 -4.71
CA ASN A 483 14.75 -15.57 -4.56
C ASN A 483 15.14 -14.73 -5.78
N ASN A 484 14.84 -15.23 -6.98
CA ASN A 484 15.02 -14.46 -8.21
C ASN A 484 14.16 -13.19 -8.21
N PHE A 485 12.86 -13.28 -7.82
CA PHE A 485 12.01 -12.12 -7.73
C PHE A 485 12.56 -11.09 -6.74
N LYS A 486 13.06 -11.50 -5.58
CA LYS A 486 13.68 -10.58 -4.59
C LYS A 486 14.83 -9.79 -5.21
N LEU A 487 15.68 -10.42 -6.01
CA LEU A 487 16.78 -9.76 -6.73
C LEU A 487 16.27 -8.76 -7.77
N ILE A 488 15.30 -9.16 -8.59
CA ILE A 488 14.70 -8.27 -9.59
C ILE A 488 14.00 -7.09 -8.92
N ASN A 489 13.23 -7.33 -7.86
CA ASN A 489 12.56 -6.29 -7.06
C ASN A 489 13.57 -5.27 -6.49
N SER A 490 14.67 -5.73 -5.90
CA SER A 490 15.73 -4.83 -5.43
C SER A 490 16.32 -4.04 -6.59
N TYR A 491 16.68 -4.71 -7.70
CA TYR A 491 17.28 -4.03 -8.86
C TYR A 491 16.39 -2.93 -9.41
N VAL A 492 15.12 -3.21 -9.68
CA VAL A 492 14.23 -2.23 -10.33
C VAL A 492 13.86 -1.07 -9.40
N CYS A 493 13.70 -1.35 -8.11
CA CYS A 493 13.35 -0.33 -7.12
C CYS A 493 14.54 0.56 -6.76
N ASP A 494 15.71 -0.01 -6.54
CA ASP A 494 16.90 0.75 -6.10
C ASP A 494 17.55 1.56 -7.24
N ASN A 495 17.30 1.19 -8.51
CA ASN A 495 17.93 1.81 -9.68
C ASN A 495 16.96 2.61 -10.58
N ASN A 496 15.72 2.83 -10.15
CA ASN A 496 14.68 3.47 -10.97
C ASN A 496 14.47 2.77 -12.32
N LYS A 497 14.30 1.43 -12.28
CA LYS A 497 14.15 0.57 -13.47
C LYS A 497 12.81 -0.15 -13.56
N VAL A 498 11.77 0.37 -12.88
CA VAL A 498 10.41 -0.18 -12.98
C VAL A 498 9.80 0.19 -14.34
N PHE A 499 9.88 1.45 -14.75
CA PHE A 499 9.31 1.92 -16.02
C PHE A 499 10.14 3.05 -16.61
N PRO A 500 10.30 3.13 -17.97
CA PRO A 500 11.10 4.19 -18.59
C PRO A 500 10.50 5.58 -18.41
N ALA A 501 11.26 6.52 -17.83
CA ALA A 501 10.83 7.91 -17.64
C ALA A 501 10.39 8.59 -18.95
N ALA A 502 11.01 8.25 -20.08
CA ALA A 502 10.66 8.79 -21.39
C ALA A 502 9.23 8.41 -21.81
N GLN A 503 8.80 7.17 -21.53
CA GLN A 503 7.43 6.71 -21.80
C GLN A 503 6.43 7.28 -20.78
N LEU A 504 6.84 7.44 -19.52
CA LEU A 504 6.00 8.05 -18.49
C LEU A 504 5.64 9.50 -18.84
N ARG A 505 6.53 10.25 -19.47
CA ARG A 505 6.28 11.63 -19.93
C ARG A 505 5.13 11.74 -20.92
N LEU A 506 4.76 10.67 -21.63
CA LEU A 506 3.59 10.65 -22.51
C LEU A 506 2.28 10.72 -21.72
N ALA A 507 2.26 10.11 -20.51
CA ALA A 507 1.13 10.18 -19.59
C ALA A 507 1.17 11.47 -18.72
N ASP A 508 2.38 11.88 -18.29
CA ASP A 508 2.60 12.94 -17.30
C ASP A 508 3.27 14.18 -17.91
N LYS A 509 3.00 14.73 -18.95
CA LYS A 509 3.63 15.93 -19.61
C LYS A 509 4.38 16.84 -18.63
N ARG A 510 5.68 16.52 -18.35
CA ARG A 510 6.53 17.24 -17.40
C ARG A 510 7.44 18.25 -18.10
N ASP A 511 7.38 19.51 -17.69
CA ASP A 511 8.29 20.58 -18.11
C ASP A 511 9.29 20.86 -16.97
N LEU A 512 10.59 20.83 -17.23
CA LEU A 512 11.61 21.21 -16.23
C LEU A 512 11.49 22.72 -15.94
N LEU A 513 11.30 23.09 -14.69
CA LEU A 513 11.14 24.47 -14.24
C LEU A 513 12.37 25.00 -13.50
N LEU A 514 13.03 24.15 -12.73
CA LEU A 514 14.23 24.48 -11.98
C LEU A 514 15.15 23.25 -11.93
N ASP A 515 16.44 23.49 -12.18
CA ASP A 515 17.53 22.54 -11.89
C ASP A 515 18.55 23.28 -11.02
N TYR A 516 18.44 23.12 -9.70
CA TYR A 516 19.26 23.80 -8.71
C TYR A 516 20.30 22.86 -8.13
N LEU A 517 21.54 23.29 -8.13
CA LEU A 517 22.68 22.56 -7.54
C LEU A 517 23.45 23.50 -6.64
N ASP A 518 23.60 23.12 -5.38
CA ASP A 518 24.54 23.75 -4.45
C ASP A 518 25.57 22.71 -3.99
N PRO A 519 26.78 22.73 -4.55
CA PRO A 519 27.84 21.79 -4.22
C PRO A 519 28.54 22.14 -2.89
N ALA A 520 28.32 23.35 -2.35
CA ALA A 520 29.01 23.84 -1.16
C ALA A 520 28.63 23.02 0.09
N THR A 521 29.55 23.05 1.08
CA THR A 521 29.26 22.52 2.40
C THR A 521 28.77 23.64 3.30
N HIS A 522 27.53 23.50 3.78
CA HIS A 522 26.92 24.44 4.72
C HIS A 522 26.80 23.80 6.08
N SER A 523 27.01 24.61 7.12
CA SER A 523 26.81 24.23 8.52
C SER A 523 25.59 24.98 9.06
N TYR A 524 24.62 24.25 9.54
CA TYR A 524 23.41 24.79 10.13
C TYR A 524 23.45 24.56 11.64
N PHE A 525 23.61 25.66 12.39
CA PHE A 525 23.46 25.67 13.84
C PHE A 525 22.23 26.52 14.13
N THR A 526 21.06 25.90 14.12
CA THR A 526 19.81 26.63 14.20
C THR A 526 19.21 26.57 15.59
N ARG A 527 18.77 27.75 16.05
CA ARG A 527 17.91 27.92 17.22
C ARG A 527 16.45 28.22 16.78
N SER A 528 16.19 28.26 15.48
CA SER A 528 14.86 28.43 14.87
C SER A 528 14.50 27.24 14.01
N SER A 529 13.23 26.91 13.94
CA SER A 529 12.71 25.75 13.23
C SER A 529 12.68 25.87 11.69
N ASP A 530 13.04 27.05 11.12
CA ASP A 530 12.82 27.34 9.70
C ASP A 530 14.04 27.98 9.03
N THR A 531 14.94 27.18 8.50
CA THR A 531 16.04 27.65 7.68
C THR A 531 15.79 27.30 6.21
N THR A 532 15.59 28.32 5.36
CA THR A 532 15.42 28.16 3.91
C THR A 532 16.75 27.75 3.25
N LEU A 533 16.70 26.74 2.40
CA LEU A 533 17.87 26.08 1.81
C LEU A 533 18.11 26.43 0.35
N MET A 534 17.23 27.18 -0.29
CA MET A 534 17.27 27.52 -1.71
C MET A 534 16.82 28.96 -1.98
N PRO A 535 17.19 29.56 -3.10
CA PRO A 535 16.63 30.83 -3.54
C PRO A 535 15.09 30.74 -3.74
N GLU A 536 14.42 31.88 -3.62
CA GLU A 536 12.99 31.99 -3.88
C GLU A 536 12.65 31.50 -5.30
N PHE A 537 11.71 30.57 -5.41
CA PHE A 537 11.20 30.09 -6.68
C PHE A 537 9.69 30.31 -6.77
N ARG A 538 9.25 31.15 -7.72
CA ARG A 538 7.84 31.38 -8.00
C ARG A 538 7.25 30.23 -8.79
N ILE A 539 6.18 29.65 -8.29
CA ILE A 539 5.49 28.53 -8.90
C ILE A 539 4.65 29.04 -10.09
N PRO A 540 4.90 28.55 -11.33
CA PRO A 540 4.04 28.88 -12.47
C PRO A 540 2.68 28.16 -12.34
N MET A 541 1.63 28.89 -12.00
CA MET A 541 0.29 28.35 -11.70
C MET A 541 -0.48 27.83 -12.94
N GLN A 542 0.13 27.82 -14.12
CA GLN A 542 -0.41 27.18 -15.33
C GLN A 542 -0.38 25.66 -15.32
N TYR A 543 0.46 25.08 -14.47
CA TYR A 543 0.55 23.63 -14.30
C TYR A 543 -0.51 23.12 -13.34
N LYS A 544 -0.78 21.82 -13.43
CA LYS A 544 -1.73 21.13 -12.55
C LYS A 544 -1.04 20.65 -11.28
N TYR A 545 0.24 20.23 -11.44
CA TYR A 545 1.07 19.73 -10.36
C TYR A 545 2.48 20.29 -10.43
N LEU A 546 3.15 20.35 -9.28
CA LEU A 546 4.58 20.58 -9.14
C LEU A 546 5.23 19.28 -8.65
N TYR A 547 6.05 18.65 -9.48
CA TYR A 547 6.82 17.46 -9.08
C TYR A 547 8.22 17.90 -8.64
N VAL A 548 8.69 17.34 -7.53
CA VAL A 548 9.92 17.72 -6.84
C VAL A 548 10.83 16.50 -6.69
N GLU A 549 12.09 16.66 -7.06
CA GLU A 549 13.16 15.70 -6.77
C GLU A 549 14.22 16.40 -5.91
N LEU A 550 14.57 15.81 -4.78
CA LEU A 550 15.57 16.32 -3.84
C LEU A 550 16.63 15.26 -3.57
N SER A 551 17.90 15.65 -3.57
CA SER A 551 18.98 14.85 -3.02
C SER A 551 20.05 15.74 -2.38
N ALA A 552 20.72 15.22 -1.33
CA ALA A 552 21.82 15.88 -0.63
C ALA A 552 22.67 14.85 0.11
N GLU A 553 23.80 15.31 0.67
CA GLU A 553 24.54 14.57 1.68
C GLU A 553 24.45 15.32 3.01
N ILE A 554 24.06 14.61 4.07
CA ILE A 554 23.78 15.16 5.40
C ILE A 554 24.70 14.52 6.44
N ASN A 555 25.25 15.35 7.32
CA ASN A 555 25.96 14.92 8.53
C ASN A 555 25.31 15.59 9.75
N LEU A 556 24.48 14.84 10.47
CA LEU A 556 23.84 15.29 11.70
C LEU A 556 24.77 15.01 12.89
N ARG A 557 25.15 16.06 13.61
CA ARG A 557 26.10 16.00 14.73
C ARG A 557 25.46 16.06 16.11
N THR A 558 24.15 16.34 16.17
CA THR A 558 23.37 16.35 17.41
C THR A 558 22.99 14.93 17.79
N PRO A 559 23.34 14.42 18.98
CA PRO A 559 22.92 13.09 19.44
C PRO A 559 21.48 13.10 19.98
N GLY A 560 20.81 11.95 19.92
CA GLY A 560 19.46 11.73 20.47
C GLY A 560 18.36 12.07 19.47
N LEU A 561 17.71 11.04 18.94
CA LEU A 561 16.97 11.11 17.67
C LEU A 561 15.46 10.85 17.83
N GLU A 562 14.87 11.09 18.99
CA GLU A 562 13.42 10.89 19.14
C GLU A 562 12.60 11.89 18.31
N ASP A 563 13.13 13.12 18.06
CA ASP A 563 12.54 14.13 17.17
C ASP A 563 13.54 14.53 16.08
N GLN A 564 13.56 13.77 15.00
CA GLN A 564 14.56 13.90 13.94
C GLN A 564 14.31 15.12 13.05
N PRO A 565 15.39 15.83 12.60
CA PRO A 565 15.23 16.90 11.63
C PRO A 565 14.67 16.37 10.31
N SER A 566 13.84 17.18 9.68
CA SER A 566 13.19 16.86 8.41
C SER A 566 13.45 17.93 7.37
N PHE A 567 13.53 17.57 6.10
CA PHE A 567 13.26 18.52 5.04
C PHE A 567 11.78 18.85 5.00
N ARG A 568 11.47 20.14 5.00
CA ARG A 568 10.11 20.60 4.72
C ARG A 568 10.07 21.19 3.33
N MET A 569 9.20 20.65 2.49
CA MET A 569 8.84 21.18 1.19
C MET A 569 7.49 21.87 1.33
N ALA A 570 7.41 23.15 0.97
CA ALA A 570 6.20 23.94 1.21
C ALA A 570 5.83 24.83 0.03
N MET A 571 4.54 25.10 -0.11
CA MET A 571 4.00 26.18 -0.93
C MET A 571 3.57 27.31 -0.01
N ILE A 572 4.07 28.51 -0.28
CA ILE A 572 3.85 29.69 0.57
C ILE A 572 3.18 30.79 -0.26
N ASP A 573 2.12 31.38 0.28
CA ASP A 573 1.50 32.59 -0.27
C ASP A 573 2.22 33.85 0.24
N THR A 574 2.79 34.64 -0.67
CA THR A 574 3.59 35.81 -0.36
C THR A 574 2.76 37.12 -0.29
N LEU A 575 1.46 37.09 -0.58
CA LEU A 575 0.60 38.28 -0.50
C LEU A 575 0.25 38.71 0.93
N LYS A 576 0.46 37.84 1.92
CA LYS A 576 0.18 38.13 3.32
C LYS A 576 1.49 38.39 4.08
N GLN A 577 1.43 39.30 5.06
CA GLN A 577 2.59 39.55 5.94
C GLN A 577 2.96 38.24 6.68
N GLY A 578 4.22 37.80 6.54
CA GLY A 578 4.76 36.59 7.10
C GLY A 578 4.69 35.37 6.15
N ARG A 579 5.24 34.23 6.63
CA ARG A 579 5.19 32.94 5.89
C ARG A 579 3.81 32.31 6.08
N ASN A 580 2.94 32.44 5.08
CA ASN A 580 1.64 31.78 5.10
C ASN A 580 1.73 30.45 4.33
N PHE A 581 1.98 29.37 5.05
CA PHE A 581 2.04 28.02 4.48
C PHE A 581 0.66 27.61 3.98
N VAL A 582 0.54 27.40 2.69
CA VAL A 582 -0.69 26.94 2.03
C VAL A 582 -0.75 25.42 2.03
N PHE A 583 0.39 24.78 1.78
CA PHE A 583 0.58 23.34 1.85
C PHE A 583 2.04 23.03 2.16
N TRP A 584 2.31 21.95 2.90
CA TRP A 584 3.65 21.49 3.18
C TRP A 584 3.68 19.97 3.44
N THR A 585 4.84 19.36 3.20
CA THR A 585 5.16 17.99 3.55
C THR A 585 6.50 17.94 4.28
N HIS A 586 6.69 16.93 5.12
CA HIS A 586 7.95 16.68 5.82
C HIS A 586 8.55 15.35 5.36
N HIS A 587 9.86 15.36 5.14
CA HIS A 587 10.65 14.18 4.85
C HIS A 587 11.75 14.03 5.88
N ASN A 588 11.56 13.11 6.81
CA ASN A 588 12.51 12.86 7.90
C ASN A 588 13.85 12.38 7.34
N ILE A 589 14.96 13.02 7.76
CA ILE A 589 16.31 12.78 7.22
C ILE A 589 16.72 11.32 7.34
N THR A 590 16.49 10.68 8.49
CA THR A 590 16.89 9.28 8.67
C THR A 590 16.03 8.32 7.83
N GLN A 591 14.76 8.65 7.60
CA GLN A 591 13.86 7.85 6.76
C GLN A 591 14.21 7.94 5.28
N ILE A 592 14.72 9.09 4.81
CA ILE A 592 15.09 9.32 3.42
C ILE A 592 16.60 9.08 3.13
N THR A 593 17.34 8.56 4.10
CA THR A 593 18.74 8.16 3.91
C THR A 593 18.80 6.92 3.02
N LYS A 594 19.72 6.94 2.07
CA LYS A 594 20.00 5.79 1.22
C LYS A 594 20.91 4.79 1.97
N GLY A 595 20.33 3.70 2.42
CA GLY A 595 20.96 2.74 3.33
C GLY A 595 20.71 3.08 4.80
N ASP A 596 21.50 2.50 5.70
CA ASP A 596 21.39 2.77 7.13
C ASP A 596 21.97 4.15 7.45
N TYR A 597 21.22 4.93 8.23
CA TYR A 597 21.71 6.20 8.73
C TYR A 597 22.83 5.98 9.76
N ILE A 598 24.00 6.61 9.53
CA ILE A 598 25.15 6.53 10.44
C ILE A 598 25.39 7.89 11.04
N GLU A 599 25.30 7.97 12.38
CA GLU A 599 25.55 9.21 13.12
C GLU A 599 26.96 9.77 12.88
N LYS A 600 27.04 11.10 12.81
CA LYS A 600 28.29 11.86 12.64
C LYS A 600 29.09 11.54 11.36
N GLN A 601 28.47 10.86 10.42
CA GLN A 601 29.01 10.61 9.07
C GLN A 601 28.17 11.30 8.00
N TRP A 602 28.70 11.36 6.79
CA TRP A 602 27.98 11.86 5.63
C TRP A 602 27.02 10.77 5.12
N ASN A 603 25.74 11.05 5.19
CA ASN A 603 24.68 10.15 4.74
C ASN A 603 24.04 10.73 3.47
N PRO A 604 24.01 9.99 2.35
CA PRO A 604 23.27 10.39 1.16
C PRO A 604 21.77 10.29 1.43
N VAL A 605 21.06 11.38 1.20
CA VAL A 605 19.60 11.46 1.36
C VAL A 605 18.96 11.81 0.03
N SER A 606 17.77 11.27 -0.23
CA SER A 606 16.99 11.60 -1.41
C SER A 606 15.51 11.32 -1.21
N THR A 607 14.68 12.16 -1.84
CA THR A 607 13.21 11.98 -1.84
C THR A 607 12.59 12.63 -3.08
N ASN A 608 11.38 12.25 -3.41
CA ASN A 608 10.54 12.92 -4.40
C ASN A 608 9.11 13.11 -3.87
N ASP A 609 8.42 14.14 -4.35
CA ASP A 609 7.02 14.40 -4.00
C ASP A 609 6.32 15.14 -5.16
N MET A 610 4.99 15.19 -5.13
CA MET A 610 4.19 15.92 -6.09
C MET A 610 3.10 16.74 -5.38
N PHE A 611 3.02 18.01 -5.70
CA PHE A 611 2.07 18.97 -5.12
C PHE A 611 0.98 19.29 -6.13
N THR A 612 -0.29 19.21 -5.71
CA THR A 612 -1.43 19.61 -6.53
C THR A 612 -1.54 21.14 -6.53
N LEU A 613 -1.42 21.76 -7.69
CA LEU A 613 -1.54 23.22 -7.84
C LEU A 613 -2.96 23.66 -8.14
N SER A 614 -3.78 22.80 -8.73
CA SER A 614 -5.16 23.11 -9.11
C SER A 614 -6.04 23.58 -7.96
N ASP A 615 -5.79 23.07 -6.75
CA ASP A 615 -6.56 23.39 -5.54
C ASP A 615 -6.24 24.76 -4.95
N TYR A 616 -5.13 25.38 -5.41
CA TYR A 616 -4.58 26.61 -4.88
C TYR A 616 -4.57 27.76 -5.90
N ARG A 617 -5.33 27.66 -7.00
CA ARG A 617 -5.40 28.68 -8.08
C ARG A 617 -5.91 30.06 -7.61
N GLN A 618 -6.57 30.15 -6.47
CA GLN A 618 -6.94 31.43 -5.85
C GLN A 618 -5.72 32.23 -5.36
N TYR A 619 -4.56 31.58 -5.19
CA TYR A 619 -3.32 32.24 -4.79
C TYR A 619 -2.51 32.62 -6.04
N ARG A 620 -2.19 33.91 -6.19
CA ARG A 620 -1.50 34.42 -7.40
C ARG A 620 0.03 34.49 -7.26
N ASN A 621 0.54 34.49 -6.04
CA ASN A 621 1.97 34.65 -5.75
C ASN A 621 2.49 33.52 -4.86
N MET A 622 2.38 32.31 -5.36
CA MET A 622 2.91 31.14 -4.68
C MET A 622 4.40 30.98 -4.92
N ILE A 623 5.15 30.75 -3.86
CA ILE A 623 6.55 30.32 -3.93
C ILE A 623 6.69 28.89 -3.42
N PHE A 624 7.68 28.19 -3.95
CA PHE A 624 8.15 26.93 -3.39
C PHE A 624 9.27 27.23 -2.39
N ASP A 625 9.18 26.66 -1.20
CA ASP A 625 10.15 26.74 -0.12
C ASP A 625 10.68 25.35 0.24
N LEU A 626 12.00 25.23 0.29
CA LEU A 626 12.69 24.08 0.87
C LEU A 626 13.41 24.56 2.13
N SER A 627 13.08 23.97 3.26
CA SER A 627 13.67 24.34 4.55
C SER A 627 13.91 23.12 5.43
N PHE A 628 14.81 23.28 6.44
CA PHE A 628 14.86 22.32 7.55
C PHE A 628 13.81 22.66 8.58
N TYR A 629 13.19 21.59 9.10
CA TYR A 629 12.29 21.65 10.25
C TYR A 629 12.77 20.68 11.33
N THR A 630 12.77 21.15 12.57
CA THR A 630 13.05 20.32 13.75
C THR A 630 12.28 20.83 14.96
N GLN A 631 11.86 19.92 15.82
CA GLN A 631 11.25 20.24 17.12
C GLN A 631 12.32 20.28 18.22
N VAL A 632 13.50 19.69 17.99
CA VAL A 632 14.61 19.65 18.93
C VAL A 632 15.63 20.74 18.62
N LEU A 633 15.83 21.68 19.52
CA LEU A 633 16.78 22.78 19.40
C LEU A 633 17.78 22.80 20.56
N PRO A 634 19.04 23.16 20.31
CA PRO A 634 19.65 23.52 19.03
C PRO A 634 20.05 22.28 18.20
N MET A 635 19.92 22.38 16.89
CA MET A 635 20.36 21.37 15.94
C MET A 635 21.71 21.76 15.35
N ASN A 636 22.66 20.82 15.28
CA ASN A 636 23.93 20.96 14.55
C ASN A 636 23.93 19.96 13.37
N LEU A 637 23.85 20.48 12.16
CA LEU A 637 23.75 19.72 10.93
C LEU A 637 24.67 20.32 9.87
N GLN A 638 25.35 19.47 9.12
CA GLN A 638 26.07 19.86 7.90
C GLN A 638 25.39 19.24 6.70
N MET A 639 25.31 20.00 5.62
CA MET A 639 24.76 19.58 4.32
C MET A 639 25.72 19.98 3.20
N ARG A 640 25.83 19.13 2.19
CA ARG A 640 26.53 19.43 0.94
C ARG A 640 25.86 18.76 -0.25
N ASN A 641 26.25 19.17 -1.48
CA ASN A 641 25.76 18.60 -2.72
C ASN A 641 24.22 18.60 -2.81
N LEU A 642 23.58 19.68 -2.35
CA LEU A 642 22.13 19.84 -2.48
C LEU A 642 21.75 19.93 -3.97
N LYS A 643 20.91 19.02 -4.44
CA LYS A 643 20.30 19.03 -5.77
C LYS A 643 18.80 19.07 -5.61
N LEU A 644 18.17 20.00 -6.32
CA LEU A 644 16.73 20.15 -6.34
C LEU A 644 16.27 20.33 -7.79
N LYS A 645 15.35 19.49 -8.24
CA LYS A 645 14.67 19.66 -9.52
C LYS A 645 13.20 19.86 -9.31
N LEU A 646 12.65 20.86 -10.00
CA LEU A 646 11.23 21.13 -10.01
C LEU A 646 10.68 20.96 -11.44
N PHE A 647 9.58 20.25 -11.58
CA PHE A 647 8.91 20.04 -12.86
C PHE A 647 7.45 20.46 -12.75
N GLY A 648 6.98 21.20 -13.74
CA GLY A 648 5.55 21.46 -13.94
C GLY A 648 4.91 20.29 -14.68
N VAL A 649 3.81 19.75 -14.15
CA VAL A 649 3.04 18.67 -14.77
C VAL A 649 1.68 19.22 -15.21
N LYS A 650 1.32 18.98 -16.50
CA LYS A 650 0.10 19.50 -17.15
C LYS A 650 -1.12 18.65 -16.92
#